data_4a016f7f8c995e72d5a3b1fa09686cf4
#
_entry.id   4a016f7f8c995e72d5a3b1fa09686cf4
#
_cell.length_a   1.000
_cell.length_b   1.000
_cell.length_c   1.000
_cell.angle_alpha   90.00
_cell.angle_beta   90.00
_cell.angle_gamma   90.00
#
_symmetry.space_group_name_H-M   'P 1'
#
loop_
_entity.id
_entity.type
_entity.pdbx_description
1 polymer ?
#
loop_
_entity_poly.entity_id
_entity_poly.type
_entity_poly.pdbx_seq_one_letter_code
_entity_poly.pdbx_strand_id
1 'polypeptide(L)'
;MIRNYLAVALRNLRKNKGYSAINIGGLAAGMTVAMLIGLWVFDELSFNTYHDNYPRIVQIMKGGSFEGKTYIGQRHLPHPLIEELKTNYSNNFKHIVPFAGGDYVLSFGEKIISQSGAYAGEGMADMLTLHMLEGTRLGLQDPHSILLSHSTAKALFGETGDALNKVIQVNGKIDMKVTGVYEDLPYNTQFNFLKVLMPWELNEINSTWMKDQGWANHFLFIYAEIAPNATIAQVNENIREAEIKVIRNIPAMQPELAYSPVIMLHPMSDWHLYSNFKEGVRDSGPIQSVRIIGMIGGFVLLLACINFMNLSTARSEKRAKEVGIRKSIGSIRSQLVWQFYCESFLVVGLAFVVSLLVINLVLPWFNDLTSKEMQMPWTNLWFWMSSISFCITTGVLAGSYPALYLSSFNAIRALKGTFRMGKLASLPRKVLVVLQFAVSVSLIIGTIIIYQQVMYAKDRPIGYDREGLVMVQRKTDEFFSQAEALRNELMKTGVVKEVAESGGQLTESWSGNGGFDWQGKDPAFEANFATLSVSHTFGRTVGWQFIDGRDLSEEYASDSSGFVLNEAAIKYMNMKNPVGQIMHWKNDAYGVDRDYRILGVIKDMVMESPFEPVRPTIYFVQGWHGWFVMKINPEVSISEAMPKIEAVFKKVIPSVPFDYKFTDQQFALKFASEERVGKLASVFSVLAIFISCLGLFGLASFVAEQRTKEIGIRKVVGASVFNLWQMLSKDFVVLTIVACAVAVPIAYFSLNSWLQNYSYRISISGWIFFYVGLGAVLLTLITVSFQSVKAALMNPVNSLRSE
;
A
#
# COMPACT_ATOMS: atom_id res chain seq x y z
N MET A 1 17.42 16.34 44.99
CA MET A 1 17.88 15.01 44.54
C MET A 1 18.00 14.92 43.01
N ILE A 2 16.99 15.24 42.21
CA ILE A 2 16.99 15.11 40.75
C ILE A 2 18.14 15.90 40.11
N ARG A 3 18.40 17.15 40.53
CA ARG A 3 19.50 17.98 40.01
C ARG A 3 20.89 17.30 40.18
N ASN A 4 21.09 16.62 41.33
CA ASN A 4 22.34 15.90 41.57
C ASN A 4 22.43 14.65 40.67
N TYR A 5 21.32 13.93 40.46
CA TYR A 5 21.30 12.75 39.57
C TYR A 5 21.61 13.15 38.14
N LEU A 6 21.03 14.25 37.62
CA LEU A 6 21.32 14.79 36.28
C LEU A 6 22.78 15.24 36.13
N ALA A 7 23.34 15.92 37.14
CA ALA A 7 24.77 16.33 37.12
C ALA A 7 25.72 15.12 37.06
N VAL A 8 25.41 14.05 37.84
CA VAL A 8 26.19 12.81 37.78
C VAL A 8 26.04 12.11 36.43
N ALA A 9 24.83 12.06 35.89
CA ALA A 9 24.57 11.48 34.56
C ALA A 9 25.33 12.20 33.45
N LEU A 10 25.30 13.54 33.40
CA LEU A 10 26.03 14.36 32.43
C LEU A 10 27.53 14.16 32.52
N ARG A 11 28.09 14.08 33.74
CA ARG A 11 29.54 13.84 33.94
C ARG A 11 29.92 12.44 33.46
N ASN A 12 29.07 11.43 33.67
CA ASN A 12 29.29 10.08 33.18
C ASN A 12 29.31 10.00 31.66
N LEU A 13 28.39 10.70 30.98
CA LEU A 13 28.34 10.78 29.53
C LEU A 13 29.59 11.41 28.94
N ARG A 14 30.08 12.55 29.55
CA ARG A 14 31.29 13.24 29.07
C ARG A 14 32.57 12.41 29.31
N LYS A 15 32.65 11.67 30.40
CA LYS A 15 33.81 10.81 30.72
C LYS A 15 33.93 9.61 29.78
N ASN A 16 32.85 9.13 29.19
CA ASN A 16 32.81 7.90 28.42
C ASN A 16 32.25 8.13 27.00
N LYS A 17 32.90 9.02 26.24
CA LYS A 17 32.41 9.52 24.94
C LYS A 17 32.01 8.42 23.95
N GLY A 18 32.86 7.40 23.71
CA GLY A 18 32.57 6.32 22.75
C GLY A 18 31.35 5.46 23.12
N TYR A 19 31.24 5.11 24.41
CA TYR A 19 30.08 4.37 24.92
C TYR A 19 28.78 5.21 24.82
N SER A 20 28.86 6.48 25.18
CA SER A 20 27.70 7.38 25.13
C SER A 20 27.26 7.60 23.67
N ALA A 21 28.19 7.74 22.73
CA ALA A 21 27.89 7.88 21.32
C ALA A 21 27.18 6.62 20.74
N ILE A 22 27.67 5.42 21.06
CA ILE A 22 27.03 4.15 20.61
C ILE A 22 25.62 4.03 21.18
N ASN A 23 25.42 4.36 22.48
CA ASN A 23 24.10 4.26 23.12
C ASN A 23 23.12 5.30 22.61
N ILE A 24 23.53 6.56 22.54
CA ILE A 24 22.68 7.65 22.02
C ILE A 24 22.39 7.42 20.54
N GLY A 25 23.40 7.10 19.75
CA GLY A 25 23.26 6.87 18.31
C GLY A 25 22.39 5.63 17.97
N GLY A 26 22.62 4.53 18.68
CA GLY A 26 21.81 3.32 18.49
C GLY A 26 20.36 3.51 18.91
N LEU A 27 20.12 4.21 20.01
CA LEU A 27 18.77 4.53 20.46
C LEU A 27 18.09 5.56 19.54
N ALA A 28 18.83 6.60 19.11
CA ALA A 28 18.35 7.59 18.16
C ALA A 28 17.95 6.96 16.83
N ALA A 29 18.75 6.04 16.29
CA ALA A 29 18.39 5.29 15.08
C ALA A 29 17.08 4.52 15.25
N GLY A 30 16.92 3.78 16.35
CA GLY A 30 15.68 3.05 16.64
C GLY A 30 14.47 3.97 16.84
N MET A 31 14.65 5.10 17.53
CA MET A 31 13.60 6.11 17.74
C MET A 31 13.22 6.78 16.41
N THR A 32 14.19 7.11 15.56
CA THR A 32 13.95 7.67 14.22
C THR A 32 13.07 6.74 13.40
N VAL A 33 13.43 5.45 13.32
CA VAL A 33 12.64 4.46 12.59
C VAL A 33 11.23 4.33 13.16
N ALA A 34 11.11 4.19 14.48
CA ALA A 34 9.80 4.05 15.12
C ALA A 34 8.90 5.29 14.91
N MET A 35 9.48 6.48 14.91
CA MET A 35 8.74 7.73 14.66
C MET A 35 8.36 7.89 13.18
N LEU A 36 9.25 7.56 12.23
CA LEU A 36 8.91 7.58 10.80
C LEU A 36 7.78 6.59 10.48
N ILE A 37 7.86 5.38 11.04
CA ILE A 37 6.76 4.40 10.92
C ILE A 37 5.51 4.91 11.62
N GLY A 38 5.63 5.52 12.80
CA GLY A 38 4.51 6.12 13.52
C GLY A 38 3.81 7.22 12.72
N LEU A 39 4.56 8.10 12.04
CA LEU A 39 4.02 9.11 11.14
C LEU A 39 3.30 8.48 9.94
N TRP A 40 3.91 7.46 9.33
CA TRP A 40 3.30 6.75 8.22
C TRP A 40 2.01 6.01 8.65
N VAL A 41 2.02 5.31 9.79
CA VAL A 41 0.83 4.65 10.34
C VAL A 41 -0.27 5.68 10.65
N PHE A 42 0.11 6.84 11.21
CA PHE A 42 -0.83 7.92 11.48
C PHE A 42 -1.44 8.46 10.18
N ASP A 43 -0.66 8.66 9.15
CA ASP A 43 -1.14 9.10 7.83
C ASP A 43 -2.13 8.08 7.22
N GLU A 44 -1.81 6.77 7.26
CA GLU A 44 -2.70 5.72 6.80
C GLU A 44 -4.02 5.65 7.59
N LEU A 45 -3.96 5.83 8.92
CA LEU A 45 -5.14 5.80 9.80
C LEU A 45 -5.97 7.07 9.73
N SER A 46 -5.37 8.21 9.34
CA SER A 46 -6.03 9.50 9.20
C SER A 46 -6.58 9.77 7.80
N PHE A 47 -6.57 8.76 6.91
CA PHE A 47 -7.09 8.89 5.56
C PHE A 47 -8.57 9.30 5.56
N ASN A 48 -8.95 10.24 4.71
CA ASN A 48 -10.29 10.85 4.61
C ASN A 48 -10.73 11.73 5.80
N THR A 49 -9.99 11.84 6.89
CA THR A 49 -10.39 12.64 8.06
C THR A 49 -10.39 14.14 7.83
N TYR A 50 -9.96 14.59 6.66
CA TYR A 50 -10.04 15.98 6.21
C TYR A 50 -11.48 16.52 6.17
N HIS A 51 -12.44 15.64 5.85
CA HIS A 51 -13.84 16.02 5.69
C HIS A 51 -14.54 16.07 7.06
N ASP A 52 -15.17 17.20 7.41
CA ASP A 52 -15.87 17.37 8.71
C ASP A 52 -16.98 16.33 8.91
N ASN A 53 -17.67 15.96 7.84
CA ASN A 53 -18.73 14.95 7.85
C ASN A 53 -18.23 13.50 7.76
N TYR A 54 -16.90 13.27 7.78
CA TYR A 54 -16.24 11.95 7.69
C TYR A 54 -16.97 10.81 8.46
N PRO A 55 -17.40 10.99 9.73
CA PRO A 55 -18.04 9.88 10.46
C PRO A 55 -19.43 9.48 9.94
N ARG A 56 -20.04 10.30 9.09
CA ARG A 56 -21.40 10.09 8.56
C ARG A 56 -21.45 9.83 7.06
N ILE A 57 -20.31 9.95 6.38
CA ILE A 57 -20.24 9.65 4.93
C ILE A 57 -20.13 8.15 4.74
N VAL A 58 -20.96 7.63 3.84
CA VAL A 58 -20.98 6.21 3.49
C VAL A 58 -21.04 6.04 1.97
N GLN A 59 -20.49 4.94 1.47
CA GLN A 59 -20.74 4.43 0.13
C GLN A 59 -21.84 3.37 0.21
N ILE A 60 -22.83 3.48 -0.63
CA ILE A 60 -23.86 2.46 -0.79
C ILE A 60 -23.27 1.37 -1.69
N MET A 61 -23.44 0.12 -1.30
CA MET A 61 -22.90 -1.05 -1.98
C MET A 61 -23.96 -2.13 -2.08
N LYS A 62 -23.76 -3.07 -3.00
CA LYS A 62 -24.59 -4.25 -3.16
C LYS A 62 -23.83 -5.50 -2.75
N GLY A 63 -24.53 -6.40 -2.08
CA GLY A 63 -24.08 -7.73 -1.75
C GLY A 63 -25.22 -8.74 -1.99
N GLY A 64 -24.99 -10.01 -1.66
CA GLY A 64 -26.00 -11.04 -1.77
C GLY A 64 -25.42 -12.42 -1.51
N SER A 65 -26.19 -13.46 -1.83
CA SER A 65 -25.73 -14.85 -1.76
C SER A 65 -26.25 -15.62 -2.96
N PHE A 66 -25.38 -16.44 -3.54
CA PHE A 66 -25.71 -17.31 -4.65
C PHE A 66 -25.10 -18.71 -4.38
N GLU A 67 -25.89 -19.77 -4.49
CA GLU A 67 -25.46 -21.15 -4.20
C GLU A 67 -24.76 -21.32 -2.84
N GLY A 68 -25.21 -20.60 -1.83
CA GLY A 68 -24.64 -20.63 -0.48
C GLY A 68 -23.32 -19.86 -0.31
N LYS A 69 -22.81 -19.22 -1.37
CA LYS A 69 -21.68 -18.30 -1.30
C LYS A 69 -22.17 -16.87 -1.21
N THR A 70 -21.70 -16.15 -0.22
CA THR A 70 -22.03 -14.74 -0.04
C THR A 70 -21.02 -13.89 -0.80
N TYR A 71 -21.51 -12.88 -1.54
CA TYR A 71 -20.67 -11.86 -2.16
C TYR A 71 -21.02 -10.49 -1.56
N ILE A 72 -20.02 -9.66 -1.38
CA ILE A 72 -20.18 -8.27 -0.95
C ILE A 72 -19.11 -7.46 -1.69
N GLY A 73 -19.39 -6.17 -1.88
CA GLY A 73 -18.42 -5.23 -2.40
C GLY A 73 -18.71 -4.75 -3.81
N GLN A 74 -19.88 -5.10 -4.38
CA GLN A 74 -20.28 -4.47 -5.62
C GLN A 74 -20.57 -2.99 -5.38
N ARG A 75 -19.73 -2.14 -5.93
CA ARG A 75 -19.77 -0.68 -5.75
C ARG A 75 -20.61 0.02 -6.81
N HIS A 76 -20.71 -0.59 -7.99
CA HIS A 76 -21.54 -0.07 -9.07
C HIS A 76 -22.99 -0.51 -8.86
N LEU A 77 -23.91 0.45 -8.96
CA LEU A 77 -25.31 0.29 -8.62
C LEU A 77 -26.20 0.73 -9.80
N PRO A 78 -27.46 0.28 -9.85
CA PRO A 78 -28.38 0.65 -10.90
C PRO A 78 -28.95 2.04 -10.67
N HIS A 79 -29.21 2.78 -11.76
CA HIS A 79 -29.73 4.14 -11.71
C HIS A 79 -31.04 4.29 -10.91
N PRO A 80 -32.07 3.39 -11.06
CA PRO A 80 -33.33 3.56 -10.33
C PRO A 80 -33.22 3.47 -8.80
N LEU A 81 -32.13 2.92 -8.28
CA LEU A 81 -31.90 2.86 -6.83
C LEU A 81 -31.80 4.26 -6.21
N ILE A 82 -31.36 5.26 -6.98
CA ILE A 82 -31.27 6.65 -6.50
C ILE A 82 -32.67 7.14 -6.10
N GLU A 83 -33.65 6.98 -6.98
CA GLU A 83 -35.02 7.42 -6.74
C GLU A 83 -35.73 6.60 -5.67
N GLU A 84 -35.46 5.29 -5.61
CA GLU A 84 -35.97 4.44 -4.54
C GLU A 84 -35.51 4.92 -3.17
N LEU A 85 -34.19 5.22 -3.03
CA LEU A 85 -33.62 5.71 -1.79
C LEU A 85 -34.14 7.10 -1.40
N LYS A 86 -34.28 8.00 -2.37
CA LYS A 86 -34.84 9.36 -2.16
C LYS A 86 -36.30 9.35 -1.76
N THR A 87 -37.11 8.47 -2.36
CA THR A 87 -38.52 8.43 -2.13
C THR A 87 -38.92 7.69 -0.87
N ASN A 88 -38.35 6.47 -0.69
CA ASN A 88 -38.81 5.56 0.35
C ASN A 88 -37.93 5.56 1.61
N TYR A 89 -36.70 6.11 1.52
CA TYR A 89 -35.71 6.05 2.61
C TYR A 89 -35.08 7.42 2.94
N SER A 90 -35.63 8.51 2.46
CA SER A 90 -35.08 9.87 2.62
C SER A 90 -34.78 10.26 4.07
N ASN A 91 -35.60 9.83 5.03
CA ASN A 91 -35.39 10.11 6.46
C ASN A 91 -34.08 9.57 7.06
N ASN A 92 -33.42 8.63 6.37
CA ASN A 92 -32.15 8.05 6.80
C ASN A 92 -30.94 8.89 6.38
N PHE A 93 -31.11 9.80 5.42
CA PHE A 93 -30.01 10.50 4.79
C PHE A 93 -30.21 12.02 4.79
N LYS A 94 -29.13 12.74 4.96
CA LYS A 94 -29.09 14.19 4.69
C LYS A 94 -28.85 14.43 3.18
N HIS A 95 -27.92 13.68 2.59
CA HIS A 95 -27.61 13.73 1.17
C HIS A 95 -27.54 12.31 0.58
N ILE A 96 -28.06 12.12 -0.63
CA ILE A 96 -27.88 10.94 -1.48
C ILE A 96 -27.27 11.45 -2.78
N VAL A 97 -26.05 11.07 -3.07
CA VAL A 97 -25.21 11.64 -4.12
C VAL A 97 -24.82 10.56 -5.13
N PRO A 98 -25.50 10.49 -6.29
CA PRO A 98 -24.99 9.73 -7.43
C PRO A 98 -23.67 10.31 -7.90
N PHE A 99 -22.79 9.45 -8.42
CA PHE A 99 -21.43 9.83 -8.75
C PHE A 99 -20.89 9.01 -9.93
N ALA A 100 -20.30 9.71 -10.89
CA ALA A 100 -19.57 9.11 -12.00
C ALA A 100 -18.27 9.88 -12.23
N GLY A 101 -17.14 9.27 -11.87
CA GLY A 101 -15.82 9.84 -12.07
C GLY A 101 -15.31 9.66 -13.50
N GLY A 102 -14.48 10.57 -13.97
CA GLY A 102 -13.86 10.51 -15.28
C GLY A 102 -12.78 11.57 -15.47
N ASP A 103 -12.14 11.53 -16.64
CA ASP A 103 -11.21 12.56 -17.08
C ASP A 103 -11.88 13.41 -18.16
N TYR A 104 -11.77 14.73 -18.04
CA TYR A 104 -12.46 15.71 -18.88
C TYR A 104 -11.47 16.67 -19.52
N VAL A 105 -11.75 17.05 -20.77
CA VAL A 105 -10.99 18.10 -21.46
C VAL A 105 -11.67 19.42 -21.16
N LEU A 106 -10.93 20.37 -20.60
CA LEU A 106 -11.39 21.72 -20.30
C LEU A 106 -10.68 22.71 -21.22
N SER A 107 -11.42 23.64 -21.81
CA SER A 107 -10.85 24.68 -22.63
C SER A 107 -11.36 26.08 -22.29
N PHE A 108 -10.44 27.05 -22.31
CA PHE A 108 -10.71 28.48 -22.15
C PHE A 108 -9.79 29.29 -23.06
N GLY A 109 -10.34 29.92 -24.10
CA GLY A 109 -9.52 30.53 -25.12
C GLY A 109 -8.62 29.51 -25.83
N GLU A 110 -7.32 29.79 -25.87
CA GLU A 110 -6.32 28.88 -26.46
C GLU A 110 -5.82 27.79 -25.48
N LYS A 111 -6.18 27.87 -24.19
CA LYS A 111 -5.75 26.89 -23.20
C LYS A 111 -6.65 25.68 -23.21
N ILE A 112 -6.06 24.51 -23.38
CA ILE A 112 -6.74 23.21 -23.35
C ILE A 112 -5.98 22.31 -22.35
N ILE A 113 -6.69 21.79 -21.33
CA ILE A 113 -6.11 20.92 -20.31
C ILE A 113 -7.01 19.71 -20.08
N SER A 114 -6.41 18.57 -19.69
CA SER A 114 -7.15 17.40 -19.22
C SER A 114 -7.12 17.37 -17.69
N GLN A 115 -8.30 17.20 -17.06
CA GLN A 115 -8.43 17.13 -15.61
C GLN A 115 -9.38 16.01 -15.21
N SER A 116 -9.02 15.33 -14.10
CA SER A 116 -9.89 14.35 -13.47
C SER A 116 -10.99 15.04 -12.66
N GLY A 117 -12.17 14.44 -12.62
CA GLY A 117 -13.30 15.00 -11.91
C GLY A 117 -14.49 14.05 -11.90
N ALA A 118 -15.69 14.60 -11.68
CA ALA A 118 -16.89 13.79 -11.66
C ALA A 118 -18.14 14.59 -12.00
N TYR A 119 -19.13 13.88 -12.55
CA TYR A 119 -20.54 14.24 -12.40
C TYR A 119 -21.02 13.77 -11.04
N ALA A 120 -21.62 14.64 -10.26
CA ALA A 120 -22.06 14.34 -8.90
C ALA A 120 -23.39 15.04 -8.57
N GLY A 121 -24.18 14.43 -7.68
CA GLY A 121 -25.36 15.06 -7.12
C GLY A 121 -25.03 16.38 -6.41
N GLU A 122 -25.98 17.34 -6.40
CA GLU A 122 -25.76 18.70 -5.88
C GLU A 122 -25.24 18.74 -4.43
N GLY A 123 -25.56 17.74 -3.61
CA GLY A 123 -25.09 17.61 -2.21
C GLY A 123 -23.63 17.24 -2.05
N MET A 124 -22.88 16.93 -3.13
CA MET A 124 -21.48 16.46 -3.04
C MET A 124 -20.57 17.45 -2.35
N ALA A 125 -20.63 18.73 -2.73
CA ALA A 125 -19.77 19.78 -2.19
C ALA A 125 -20.04 20.04 -0.68
N ASP A 126 -21.30 19.93 -0.23
CA ASP A 126 -21.66 20.05 1.19
C ASP A 126 -21.28 18.79 1.98
N MET A 127 -21.55 17.61 1.43
CA MET A 127 -21.19 16.32 2.04
C MET A 127 -19.68 16.22 2.29
N LEU A 128 -18.86 16.61 1.30
CA LEU A 128 -17.40 16.62 1.43
C LEU A 128 -16.85 17.84 2.19
N THR A 129 -17.72 18.77 2.61
CA THR A 129 -17.34 20.02 3.30
C THR A 129 -16.26 20.81 2.56
N LEU A 130 -16.37 20.92 1.22
CA LEU A 130 -15.36 21.59 0.41
C LEU A 130 -15.12 23.03 0.91
N HIS A 131 -13.86 23.40 1.07
CA HIS A 131 -13.45 24.75 1.44
C HIS A 131 -13.49 25.65 0.20
N MET A 132 -14.54 26.48 0.08
CA MET A 132 -14.71 27.37 -1.06
C MET A 132 -13.79 28.58 -0.91
N LEU A 133 -13.02 28.87 -1.95
CA LEU A 133 -12.23 30.10 -2.11
C LEU A 133 -13.05 31.18 -2.79
N GLU A 134 -13.87 30.80 -3.78
CA GLU A 134 -14.80 31.65 -4.49
C GLU A 134 -16.14 30.93 -4.68
N GLY A 135 -17.26 31.67 -4.69
CA GLY A 135 -18.57 31.06 -4.87
C GLY A 135 -19.11 30.32 -3.64
N THR A 136 -19.98 29.33 -3.85
CA THR A 136 -20.64 28.59 -2.77
C THR A 136 -20.70 27.08 -3.07
N ARG A 137 -20.89 26.25 -2.01
CA ARG A 137 -21.10 24.79 -2.15
C ARG A 137 -22.40 24.44 -2.93
N LEU A 138 -23.33 25.36 -3.04
CA LEU A 138 -24.56 25.17 -3.80
C LEU A 138 -24.40 25.44 -5.31
N GLY A 139 -23.15 25.61 -5.77
CA GLY A 139 -22.85 25.95 -7.16
C GLY A 139 -23.16 24.85 -8.20
N LEU A 140 -23.66 23.66 -7.79
CA LEU A 140 -24.03 22.55 -8.70
C LEU A 140 -25.54 22.47 -8.97
N GLN A 141 -26.33 23.50 -8.64
CA GLN A 141 -27.79 23.50 -8.84
C GLN A 141 -28.23 23.74 -10.29
N ASP A 142 -27.41 24.45 -11.06
CA ASP A 142 -27.66 24.67 -12.50
C ASP A 142 -26.97 23.56 -13.29
N PRO A 143 -27.65 22.85 -14.21
CA PRO A 143 -27.03 21.79 -15.02
C PRO A 143 -25.78 22.24 -15.80
N HIS A 144 -25.69 23.52 -16.17
CA HIS A 144 -24.55 24.09 -16.90
C HIS A 144 -23.54 24.79 -15.97
N SER A 145 -23.50 24.43 -14.70
CA SER A 145 -22.55 24.94 -13.70
C SER A 145 -21.39 23.99 -13.48
N ILE A 146 -20.24 24.54 -13.06
CA ILE A 146 -19.04 23.76 -12.77
C ILE A 146 -18.30 24.35 -11.57
N LEU A 147 -17.84 23.48 -10.67
CA LEU A 147 -16.91 23.82 -9.61
C LEU A 147 -15.50 23.34 -10.00
N LEU A 148 -14.52 24.20 -9.80
CA LEU A 148 -13.11 23.91 -10.11
C LEU A 148 -12.28 23.87 -8.84
N SER A 149 -11.27 22.99 -8.79
CA SER A 149 -10.22 23.10 -7.77
C SER A 149 -9.36 24.33 -8.04
N HIS A 150 -8.71 24.86 -7.02
CA HIS A 150 -7.82 26.01 -7.13
C HIS A 150 -6.73 25.82 -8.18
N SER A 151 -6.08 24.65 -8.19
CA SER A 151 -5.05 24.33 -9.20
C SER A 151 -5.59 24.32 -10.62
N THR A 152 -6.81 23.83 -10.84
CA THR A 152 -7.47 23.84 -12.17
C THR A 152 -7.83 25.25 -12.59
N ALA A 153 -8.40 26.06 -11.69
CA ALA A 153 -8.72 27.47 -11.97
C ALA A 153 -7.46 28.26 -12.31
N LYS A 154 -6.36 28.05 -11.55
CA LYS A 154 -5.07 28.68 -11.83
C LYS A 154 -4.49 28.26 -13.19
N ALA A 155 -4.61 26.98 -13.58
CA ALA A 155 -4.15 26.50 -14.87
C ALA A 155 -4.88 27.14 -16.05
N LEU A 156 -6.21 27.33 -15.93
CA LEU A 156 -7.02 27.93 -16.98
C LEU A 156 -6.90 29.46 -17.04
N PHE A 157 -7.01 30.11 -15.88
CA PHE A 157 -7.18 31.59 -15.82
C PHE A 157 -5.90 32.33 -15.40
N GLY A 158 -4.87 31.65 -14.87
CA GLY A 158 -3.65 32.26 -14.33
C GLY A 158 -3.77 32.62 -12.85
N GLU A 159 -2.69 33.15 -12.26
CA GLU A 159 -2.59 33.41 -10.79
C GLU A 159 -3.55 34.52 -10.29
N THR A 160 -3.84 35.49 -11.14
CA THR A 160 -4.69 36.65 -10.81
C THR A 160 -6.06 36.60 -11.46
N GLY A 161 -6.37 35.47 -12.11
CA GLY A 161 -7.61 35.33 -12.88
C GLY A 161 -8.82 35.08 -11.98
N ASP A 162 -9.74 36.05 -11.90
CA ASP A 162 -11.09 35.80 -11.38
C ASP A 162 -11.77 34.69 -12.20
N ALA A 163 -12.03 33.55 -11.59
CA ALA A 163 -12.62 32.40 -12.28
C ALA A 163 -14.15 32.44 -12.28
N LEU A 164 -14.74 33.12 -11.30
CA LEU A 164 -16.17 33.10 -11.07
C LEU A 164 -16.93 33.71 -12.25
N ASN A 165 -18.03 33.07 -12.64
CA ASN A 165 -18.90 33.45 -13.76
C ASN A 165 -18.28 33.36 -15.18
N LYS A 166 -17.06 32.93 -15.34
CA LYS A 166 -16.48 32.62 -16.65
C LYS A 166 -17.10 31.34 -17.21
N VAL A 167 -17.20 31.31 -18.53
CA VAL A 167 -17.68 30.13 -19.26
C VAL A 167 -16.48 29.40 -19.84
N ILE A 168 -16.39 28.12 -19.54
CA ILE A 168 -15.39 27.20 -20.08
C ILE A 168 -16.09 26.11 -20.88
N GLN A 169 -15.39 25.51 -21.83
CA GLN A 169 -15.95 24.42 -22.60
C GLN A 169 -15.42 23.08 -22.07
N VAL A 170 -16.32 22.13 -21.89
CA VAL A 170 -15.99 20.76 -21.43
C VAL A 170 -16.13 19.81 -22.63
N ASN A 171 -15.11 18.96 -22.83
CA ASN A 171 -15.01 17.96 -23.90
C ASN A 171 -15.26 18.55 -25.33
N GLY A 172 -14.91 19.82 -25.53
CA GLY A 172 -15.08 20.51 -26.83
C GLY A 172 -16.53 20.74 -27.26
N LYS A 173 -17.52 20.58 -26.35
CA LYS A 173 -18.94 20.59 -26.71
C LYS A 173 -19.83 21.35 -25.73
N ILE A 174 -19.60 21.26 -24.45
CA ILE A 174 -20.52 21.71 -23.42
C ILE A 174 -19.99 22.99 -22.78
N ASP A 175 -20.72 24.10 -22.91
CA ASP A 175 -20.39 25.35 -22.26
C ASP A 175 -20.86 25.29 -20.79
N MET A 176 -19.92 25.49 -19.86
CA MET A 176 -20.14 25.40 -18.42
C MET A 176 -19.72 26.69 -17.75
N LYS A 177 -20.59 27.23 -16.92
CA LYS A 177 -20.33 28.44 -16.12
C LYS A 177 -19.62 28.07 -14.83
N VAL A 178 -18.48 28.67 -14.54
CA VAL A 178 -17.78 28.49 -13.26
C VAL A 178 -18.59 29.19 -12.15
N THR A 179 -19.13 28.42 -11.23
CA THR A 179 -19.95 28.86 -10.09
C THR A 179 -19.22 28.82 -8.76
N GLY A 180 -18.02 28.25 -8.72
CA GLY A 180 -17.18 28.31 -7.55
C GLY A 180 -15.80 27.66 -7.77
N VAL A 181 -14.89 28.09 -6.91
CA VAL A 181 -13.52 27.53 -6.80
C VAL A 181 -13.32 27.05 -5.39
N TYR A 182 -12.87 25.81 -5.24
CA TYR A 182 -12.57 25.21 -3.95
C TYR A 182 -11.07 24.90 -3.79
N GLU A 183 -10.62 24.84 -2.55
CA GLU A 183 -9.26 24.46 -2.19
C GLU A 183 -8.92 23.04 -2.67
N ASP A 184 -7.71 22.82 -3.18
CA ASP A 184 -7.31 21.48 -3.61
C ASP A 184 -7.39 20.50 -2.46
N LEU A 185 -8.03 19.36 -2.71
CA LEU A 185 -8.14 18.31 -1.71
C LEU A 185 -6.77 17.69 -1.41
N PRO A 186 -6.47 17.37 -0.14
CA PRO A 186 -5.19 16.80 0.25
C PRO A 186 -5.01 15.39 -0.36
N TYR A 187 -3.75 14.95 -0.46
CA TYR A 187 -3.39 13.67 -1.05
C TYR A 187 -3.96 12.46 -0.28
N ASN A 188 -4.22 12.60 1.03
CA ASN A 188 -4.72 11.55 1.90
C ASN A 188 -6.25 11.48 1.99
N THR A 189 -6.94 11.77 0.90
CA THR A 189 -8.38 11.53 0.74
C THR A 189 -8.66 10.73 -0.53
N GLN A 190 -9.74 9.91 -0.48
CA GLN A 190 -10.24 9.15 -1.63
C GLN A 190 -10.61 10.06 -2.81
N PHE A 191 -10.93 11.33 -2.54
CA PHE A 191 -11.39 12.30 -3.51
C PHE A 191 -10.32 13.30 -3.98
N ASN A 192 -9.03 13.03 -3.72
CA ASN A 192 -7.92 13.90 -4.14
C ASN A 192 -7.87 14.15 -5.67
N PHE A 193 -8.41 13.22 -6.45
CA PHE A 193 -8.52 13.31 -7.91
C PHE A 193 -9.59 14.28 -8.36
N LEU A 194 -10.50 14.70 -7.50
CA LEU A 194 -11.52 15.66 -7.86
C LEU A 194 -10.89 17.03 -8.10
N LYS A 195 -10.72 17.37 -9.36
CA LYS A 195 -10.28 18.68 -9.82
C LYS A 195 -11.43 19.48 -10.44
N VAL A 196 -12.47 18.75 -10.82
CA VAL A 196 -13.68 19.28 -11.48
C VAL A 196 -14.90 18.58 -10.90
N LEU A 197 -15.94 19.34 -10.58
CA LEU A 197 -17.27 18.81 -10.23
C LEU A 197 -18.33 19.42 -11.13
N MET A 198 -19.15 18.56 -11.70
CA MET A 198 -20.27 18.92 -12.59
C MET A 198 -21.56 18.29 -12.07
N PRO A 199 -22.73 18.90 -12.34
CA PRO A 199 -24.03 18.40 -11.88
C PRO A 199 -24.36 17.02 -12.49
N TRP A 200 -24.90 16.14 -11.67
CA TRP A 200 -25.40 14.83 -12.10
C TRP A 200 -26.51 14.95 -13.17
N GLU A 201 -27.34 15.95 -13.06
CA GLU A 201 -28.43 16.23 -14.01
C GLU A 201 -27.90 16.39 -15.43
N LEU A 202 -26.77 17.09 -15.62
CA LEU A 202 -26.14 17.21 -16.93
C LEU A 202 -25.72 15.85 -17.50
N ASN A 203 -25.22 14.94 -16.62
CA ASN A 203 -24.88 13.58 -17.05
C ASN A 203 -26.12 12.82 -17.55
N GLU A 204 -27.26 12.96 -16.88
CA GLU A 204 -28.52 12.34 -17.30
C GLU A 204 -29.08 12.93 -18.60
N ILE A 205 -28.91 14.23 -18.82
CA ILE A 205 -29.30 14.90 -20.05
C ILE A 205 -28.49 14.39 -21.25
N ASN A 206 -27.17 14.26 -21.05
CA ASN A 206 -26.23 13.81 -22.09
C ASN A 206 -26.21 12.30 -22.34
N SER A 207 -26.72 11.51 -21.38
CA SER A 207 -26.61 10.04 -21.38
C SER A 207 -27.99 9.42 -21.11
N THR A 208 -28.94 9.64 -22.02
CA THR A 208 -30.32 9.17 -21.90
C THR A 208 -30.44 7.65 -21.68
N TRP A 209 -29.46 6.87 -22.20
CA TRP A 209 -29.38 5.45 -22.00
C TRP A 209 -29.42 5.02 -20.53
N MET A 210 -28.98 5.86 -19.60
CA MET A 210 -28.94 5.53 -18.17
C MET A 210 -30.34 5.21 -17.60
N LYS A 211 -31.34 5.96 -18.04
CA LYS A 211 -32.74 5.78 -17.62
C LYS A 211 -33.37 4.53 -18.27
N ASP A 212 -32.98 4.24 -19.50
CA ASP A 212 -33.55 3.15 -20.29
C ASP A 212 -33.03 1.77 -19.80
N GLN A 213 -31.86 1.72 -19.16
CA GLN A 213 -31.25 0.46 -18.68
C GLN A 213 -31.91 -0.11 -17.42
N GLY A 214 -32.73 0.67 -16.71
CA GLY A 214 -33.48 0.18 -15.55
C GLY A 214 -32.58 -0.40 -14.45
N TRP A 215 -33.03 -1.49 -13.84
CA TRP A 215 -32.34 -2.18 -12.74
C TRP A 215 -31.26 -3.18 -13.22
N ALA A 216 -31.20 -3.47 -14.49
CA ALA A 216 -30.30 -4.49 -15.04
C ALA A 216 -28.85 -4.05 -15.16
N ASN A 217 -28.59 -2.74 -15.29
CA ASN A 217 -27.26 -2.22 -15.50
C ASN A 217 -26.71 -1.50 -14.25
N HIS A 218 -25.52 -1.91 -13.81
CA HIS A 218 -24.86 -1.39 -12.63
C HIS A 218 -23.60 -0.60 -13.04
N PHE A 219 -23.67 0.73 -13.06
CA PHE A 219 -22.60 1.56 -13.64
C PHE A 219 -22.20 2.78 -12.81
N LEU A 220 -23.00 3.18 -11.81
CA LEU A 220 -22.74 4.37 -11.01
C LEU A 220 -22.39 4.06 -9.56
N PHE A 221 -21.71 4.99 -8.92
CA PHE A 221 -21.53 4.98 -7.48
C PHE A 221 -22.61 5.82 -6.80
N ILE A 222 -23.01 5.42 -5.60
CA ILE A 222 -23.89 6.23 -4.74
C ILE A 222 -23.16 6.45 -3.43
N TYR A 223 -22.88 7.71 -3.13
CA TYR A 223 -22.43 8.15 -1.82
C TYR A 223 -23.59 8.75 -1.05
N ALA A 224 -23.53 8.73 0.28
CA ALA A 224 -24.58 9.37 1.09
C ALA A 224 -24.00 9.93 2.39
N GLU A 225 -24.64 10.98 2.89
CA GLU A 225 -24.45 11.47 4.26
C GLU A 225 -25.63 11.02 5.11
N ILE A 226 -25.36 10.26 6.17
CA ILE A 226 -26.38 9.77 7.11
C ILE A 226 -26.97 10.95 7.89
N ALA A 227 -28.29 10.93 8.10
CA ALA A 227 -28.99 11.95 8.88
C ALA A 227 -28.42 12.08 10.30
N PRO A 228 -28.38 13.30 10.91
CA PRO A 228 -27.75 13.51 12.21
C PRO A 228 -28.33 12.67 13.35
N ASN A 229 -29.59 12.28 13.25
CA ASN A 229 -30.35 11.51 14.23
C ASN A 229 -30.36 10.00 13.98
N ALA A 230 -29.62 9.52 12.98
CA ALA A 230 -29.55 8.11 12.63
C ALA A 230 -28.14 7.55 12.83
N THR A 231 -28.02 6.24 13.04
CA THR A 231 -26.75 5.52 13.08
C THR A 231 -26.57 4.70 11.82
N ILE A 232 -25.32 4.47 11.41
CA ILE A 232 -24.98 3.65 10.23
C ILE A 232 -25.63 2.26 10.33
N ALA A 233 -25.63 1.64 11.51
CA ALA A 233 -26.22 0.32 11.73
C ALA A 233 -27.73 0.30 11.51
N GLN A 234 -28.45 1.31 12.01
CA GLN A 234 -29.91 1.44 11.81
C GLN A 234 -30.25 1.67 10.33
N VAL A 235 -29.52 2.59 9.68
CA VAL A 235 -29.75 2.89 8.25
C VAL A 235 -29.43 1.67 7.40
N ASN A 236 -28.34 0.96 7.70
CA ASN A 236 -27.96 -0.27 6.97
C ASN A 236 -29.09 -1.33 7.02
N GLU A 237 -29.71 -1.52 8.17
CA GLU A 237 -30.83 -2.47 8.30
C GLU A 237 -32.09 -1.96 7.56
N ASN A 238 -32.38 -0.67 7.64
CA ASN A 238 -33.54 -0.05 6.99
C ASN A 238 -33.50 -0.22 5.47
N ILE A 239 -32.34 0.00 4.84
CA ILE A 239 -32.21 -0.02 3.37
C ILE A 239 -31.88 -1.40 2.80
N ARG A 240 -31.63 -2.39 3.65
CA ARG A 240 -31.14 -3.72 3.27
C ARG A 240 -31.92 -4.34 2.09
N GLU A 241 -33.25 -4.17 2.13
CA GLU A 241 -34.16 -4.74 1.14
C GLU A 241 -34.62 -3.72 0.06
N ALA A 242 -33.96 -2.57 -0.06
CA ALA A 242 -34.42 -1.50 -0.95
C ALA A 242 -34.51 -1.94 -2.41
N GLU A 243 -33.57 -2.73 -2.89
CA GLU A 243 -33.57 -3.26 -4.25
C GLU A 243 -34.53 -4.44 -4.41
N ILE A 244 -34.45 -5.45 -3.54
CA ILE A 244 -35.20 -6.70 -3.69
C ILE A 244 -36.71 -6.49 -3.62
N LYS A 245 -37.19 -5.51 -2.86
CA LYS A 245 -38.62 -5.13 -2.79
C LYS A 245 -39.16 -4.66 -4.13
N VAL A 246 -38.37 -3.93 -4.89
CA VAL A 246 -38.77 -3.41 -6.20
C VAL A 246 -38.62 -4.47 -7.27
N ILE A 247 -37.45 -5.10 -7.40
CA ILE A 247 -37.15 -6.03 -8.49
C ILE A 247 -38.03 -7.29 -8.46
N ARG A 248 -38.51 -7.69 -7.28
CA ARG A 248 -39.45 -8.82 -7.11
C ARG A 248 -40.71 -8.67 -7.99
N ASN A 249 -41.14 -7.44 -8.25
CA ASN A 249 -42.33 -7.15 -9.03
C ASN A 249 -42.04 -6.90 -10.52
N ILE A 250 -40.78 -7.02 -10.94
CA ILE A 250 -40.36 -6.82 -12.33
C ILE A 250 -40.06 -8.19 -12.96
N PRO A 251 -40.84 -8.66 -13.93
CA PRO A 251 -40.66 -10.00 -14.52
C PRO A 251 -39.27 -10.22 -15.12
N ALA A 252 -38.68 -9.18 -15.77
CA ALA A 252 -37.35 -9.27 -16.37
C ALA A 252 -36.23 -9.41 -15.34
N MET A 253 -36.48 -9.09 -14.05
CA MET A 253 -35.51 -9.13 -12.97
C MET A 253 -35.60 -10.38 -12.08
N GLN A 254 -36.46 -11.34 -12.44
CA GLN A 254 -36.58 -12.60 -11.69
C GLN A 254 -35.26 -13.37 -11.55
N PRO A 255 -34.37 -13.44 -12.57
CA PRO A 255 -33.05 -14.09 -12.42
C PRO A 255 -32.20 -13.44 -11.35
N GLU A 256 -32.30 -12.11 -11.15
CA GLU A 256 -31.51 -11.37 -10.16
C GLU A 256 -31.89 -11.76 -8.72
N LEU A 257 -33.11 -12.23 -8.49
CA LEU A 257 -33.57 -12.70 -7.17
C LEU A 257 -32.81 -13.95 -6.69
N ALA A 258 -32.27 -14.76 -7.60
CA ALA A 258 -31.45 -15.93 -7.26
C ALA A 258 -30.18 -15.50 -6.49
N TYR A 259 -29.68 -14.29 -6.72
CA TYR A 259 -28.52 -13.72 -6.02
C TYR A 259 -28.85 -13.12 -4.65
N SER A 260 -30.13 -13.14 -4.24
CA SER A 260 -30.61 -12.58 -2.97
C SER A 260 -30.00 -11.20 -2.67
N PRO A 261 -30.16 -10.21 -3.54
CA PRO A 261 -29.45 -8.94 -3.44
C PRO A 261 -29.81 -8.20 -2.16
N VAL A 262 -28.81 -7.61 -1.52
CA VAL A 262 -28.94 -6.76 -0.33
C VAL A 262 -28.16 -5.46 -0.54
N ILE A 263 -28.77 -4.36 -0.16
CA ILE A 263 -28.09 -3.04 -0.15
C ILE A 263 -27.44 -2.85 1.21
N MET A 264 -26.22 -2.36 1.22
CA MET A 264 -25.43 -2.16 2.43
C MET A 264 -24.62 -0.88 2.40
N LEU A 265 -24.23 -0.41 3.57
CA LEU A 265 -23.41 0.79 3.76
C LEU A 265 -21.97 0.43 4.06
N HIS A 266 -21.06 1.09 3.36
CA HIS A 266 -19.63 1.02 3.65
C HIS A 266 -19.17 2.39 4.17
N PRO A 267 -18.81 2.50 5.48
CA PRO A 267 -18.39 3.77 6.07
C PRO A 267 -17.12 4.31 5.45
N MET A 268 -17.02 5.64 5.30
CA MET A 268 -15.82 6.31 4.77
C MET A 268 -14.55 5.99 5.57
N SER A 269 -14.68 5.72 6.87
CA SER A 269 -13.58 5.26 7.72
C SER A 269 -12.93 3.95 7.27
N ASP A 270 -13.67 3.16 6.52
CA ASP A 270 -13.25 1.82 6.13
C ASP A 270 -12.75 1.76 4.67
N TRP A 271 -13.04 2.76 3.84
CA TRP A 271 -12.74 2.71 2.41
C TRP A 271 -11.29 2.48 2.07
N HIS A 272 -10.38 3.13 2.82
CA HIS A 272 -8.96 3.01 2.56
C HIS A 272 -8.36 1.70 3.13
N LEU A 273 -8.66 1.39 4.36
CA LEU A 273 -7.97 0.32 5.09
C LEU A 273 -8.66 -1.04 5.02
N TYR A 274 -9.98 -1.06 4.78
CA TYR A 274 -10.82 -2.26 4.78
C TYR A 274 -11.59 -2.40 3.47
N SER A 275 -10.87 -2.31 2.35
CA SER A 275 -11.45 -2.31 0.99
C SER A 275 -11.73 -3.71 0.44
N ASN A 276 -11.20 -4.78 1.05
CA ASN A 276 -11.33 -6.14 0.57
C ASN A 276 -12.43 -6.89 1.31
N PHE A 277 -13.26 -7.58 0.54
CA PHE A 277 -14.34 -8.44 1.04
C PHE A 277 -14.09 -9.87 0.60
N LYS A 278 -14.26 -10.82 1.51
CA LYS A 278 -14.11 -12.25 1.24
C LYS A 278 -15.32 -12.99 1.81
N GLU A 279 -15.96 -13.79 0.96
CA GLU A 279 -17.16 -14.55 1.33
C GLU A 279 -18.22 -13.72 2.07
N GLY A 280 -18.41 -12.49 1.62
CA GLY A 280 -19.43 -11.62 2.19
C GLY A 280 -19.02 -10.90 3.48
N VAL A 281 -17.82 -11.10 3.99
CA VAL A 281 -17.32 -10.44 5.20
C VAL A 281 -16.17 -9.52 4.82
N ARG A 282 -16.12 -8.34 5.47
CA ARG A 282 -14.97 -7.47 5.42
C ARG A 282 -13.76 -8.22 5.98
N ASP A 283 -12.85 -8.61 5.09
CA ASP A 283 -11.71 -9.47 5.46
C ASP A 283 -10.49 -8.63 5.84
N SER A 284 -9.97 -7.88 4.89
CA SER A 284 -8.68 -7.22 5.03
C SER A 284 -8.55 -6.06 4.05
N GLY A 285 -7.35 -5.74 3.71
CA GLY A 285 -6.98 -4.66 2.82
C GLY A 285 -5.65 -4.09 3.28
N PRO A 286 -5.34 -2.84 2.97
CA PRO A 286 -4.12 -2.17 3.39
C PRO A 286 -3.86 -2.19 4.90
N ILE A 287 -4.90 -2.40 5.75
CA ILE A 287 -4.75 -2.52 7.21
C ILE A 287 -3.77 -3.62 7.63
N GLN A 288 -3.65 -4.70 6.86
CA GLN A 288 -2.67 -5.75 7.15
C GLN A 288 -1.25 -5.23 7.01
N SER A 289 -0.97 -4.49 5.94
CA SER A 289 0.33 -3.85 5.71
C SER A 289 0.64 -2.83 6.81
N VAL A 290 -0.35 -2.03 7.21
CA VAL A 290 -0.23 -1.05 8.31
C VAL A 290 0.14 -1.75 9.63
N ARG A 291 -0.52 -2.86 9.96
CA ARG A 291 -0.21 -3.66 11.15
C ARG A 291 1.19 -4.25 11.11
N ILE A 292 1.59 -4.84 9.97
CA ILE A 292 2.92 -5.45 9.80
C ILE A 292 4.00 -4.39 9.94
N ILE A 293 3.90 -3.26 9.24
CA ILE A 293 4.88 -2.18 9.30
C ILE A 293 4.91 -1.55 10.70
N GLY A 294 3.75 -1.36 11.33
CA GLY A 294 3.66 -0.88 12.72
C GLY A 294 4.36 -1.82 13.71
N MET A 295 4.18 -3.14 13.56
CA MET A 295 4.90 -4.14 14.37
C MET A 295 6.42 -4.07 14.12
N ILE A 296 6.86 -3.90 12.87
CA ILE A 296 8.28 -3.73 12.54
C ILE A 296 8.84 -2.50 13.28
N GLY A 297 8.14 -1.37 13.27
CA GLY A 297 8.53 -0.16 14.01
C GLY A 297 8.69 -0.42 15.51
N GLY A 298 7.73 -1.12 16.11
CA GLY A 298 7.78 -1.54 17.51
C GLY A 298 8.97 -2.48 17.81
N PHE A 299 9.24 -3.42 16.92
CA PHE A 299 10.40 -4.32 17.07
C PHE A 299 11.73 -3.59 16.94
N VAL A 300 11.88 -2.67 15.98
CA VAL A 300 13.12 -1.90 15.82
C VAL A 300 13.38 -1.03 17.05
N LEU A 301 12.35 -0.41 17.62
CA LEU A 301 12.47 0.31 18.91
C LEU A 301 12.86 -0.62 20.05
N LEU A 302 12.23 -1.78 20.15
CA LEU A 302 12.56 -2.80 21.14
C LEU A 302 14.02 -3.25 21.01
N LEU A 303 14.51 -3.48 19.77
CA LEU A 303 15.91 -3.82 19.51
C LEU A 303 16.86 -2.72 19.99
N ALA A 304 16.53 -1.44 19.76
CA ALA A 304 17.31 -0.33 20.27
C ALA A 304 17.32 -0.26 21.80
N CYS A 305 16.18 -0.49 22.45
CA CYS A 305 16.08 -0.59 23.91
C CYS A 305 16.87 -1.76 24.48
N ILE A 306 16.78 -2.94 23.85
CA ILE A 306 17.56 -4.13 24.24
C ILE A 306 19.06 -3.86 24.10
N ASN A 307 19.47 -3.23 23.01
CA ASN A 307 20.85 -2.82 22.81
C ASN A 307 21.35 -1.90 23.93
N PHE A 308 20.56 -0.87 24.25
CA PHE A 308 20.86 0.01 25.39
C PHE A 308 20.94 -0.76 26.73
N MET A 309 19.99 -1.66 27.00
CA MET A 309 20.00 -2.51 28.19
C MET A 309 21.26 -3.38 28.28
N ASN A 310 21.63 -4.03 27.19
CA ASN A 310 22.81 -4.90 27.10
C ASN A 310 24.09 -4.11 27.38
N LEU A 311 24.26 -2.95 26.75
CA LEU A 311 25.44 -2.10 26.92
C LEU A 311 25.49 -1.46 28.30
N SER A 312 24.36 -1.03 28.85
CA SER A 312 24.28 -0.43 30.19
C SER A 312 24.60 -1.44 31.29
N THR A 313 24.09 -2.67 31.15
CA THR A 313 24.36 -3.75 32.13
C THR A 313 25.75 -4.35 32.00
N ALA A 314 26.33 -4.40 30.82
CA ALA A 314 27.71 -4.84 30.65
C ALA A 314 28.69 -4.02 31.52
N ARG A 315 28.44 -2.72 31.67
CA ARG A 315 29.26 -1.83 32.51
C ARG A 315 28.98 -1.89 34.01
N SER A 316 27.96 -2.62 34.38
CA SER A 316 27.48 -2.68 35.76
C SER A 316 28.51 -3.18 36.76
N GLU A 317 29.43 -4.06 36.32
CA GLU A 317 30.52 -4.58 37.20
C GLU A 317 31.47 -3.46 37.63
N LYS A 318 31.82 -2.53 36.70
CA LYS A 318 32.66 -1.36 37.09
C LYS A 318 31.94 -0.42 38.04
N ARG A 319 30.60 -0.38 38.01
CA ARG A 319 29.74 0.41 38.91
C ARG A 319 29.34 -0.31 40.17
N ALA A 320 29.57 -1.63 40.26
CA ALA A 320 29.20 -2.41 41.43
C ALA A 320 29.91 -1.90 42.72
N LYS A 321 31.16 -1.48 42.64
CA LYS A 321 31.88 -0.83 43.74
C LYS A 321 31.24 0.46 44.16
N GLU A 322 30.85 1.33 43.20
CA GLU A 322 30.17 2.61 43.47
C GLU A 322 28.82 2.38 44.17
N VAL A 323 28.01 1.45 43.66
CA VAL A 323 26.72 1.06 44.27
C VAL A 323 26.94 0.45 45.67
N GLY A 324 27.97 -0.36 45.85
CA GLY A 324 28.34 -0.92 47.15
C GLY A 324 28.71 0.15 48.15
N ILE A 325 29.55 1.12 47.80
CA ILE A 325 29.91 2.26 48.62
C ILE A 325 28.67 3.08 49.02
N ARG A 326 27.79 3.40 48.08
CA ARG A 326 26.58 4.16 48.35
C ARG A 326 25.62 3.43 49.30
N LYS A 327 25.44 2.11 49.12
CA LYS A 327 24.63 1.30 50.00
C LYS A 327 25.24 1.21 51.43
N SER A 328 26.57 1.15 51.53
CA SER A 328 27.22 1.13 52.84
C SER A 328 27.15 2.46 53.58
N ILE A 329 26.97 3.58 52.85
CA ILE A 329 26.73 4.95 53.37
C ILE A 329 25.22 5.20 53.62
N GLY A 330 24.35 4.21 53.42
CA GLY A 330 22.93 4.29 53.76
C GLY A 330 21.95 4.60 52.61
N SER A 331 22.37 4.55 51.35
CA SER A 331 21.44 4.71 50.22
C SER A 331 20.44 3.55 50.12
N ILE A 332 19.16 3.86 50.07
CA ILE A 332 18.10 2.84 49.90
C ILE A 332 17.97 2.44 48.42
N ARG A 333 17.43 1.24 48.18
CA ARG A 333 17.28 0.67 46.86
C ARG A 333 16.52 1.55 45.90
N SER A 334 15.43 2.19 46.36
CA SER A 334 14.61 3.07 45.52
C SER A 334 15.38 4.29 45.01
N GLN A 335 16.27 4.86 45.78
CA GLN A 335 17.11 6.01 45.35
C GLN A 335 18.06 5.62 44.21
N LEU A 336 18.64 4.42 44.28
CA LEU A 336 19.49 3.90 43.22
C LEU A 336 18.68 3.60 41.94
N VAL A 337 17.47 3.02 42.10
CA VAL A 337 16.56 2.79 40.94
C VAL A 337 16.24 4.12 40.24
N TRP A 338 15.83 5.13 41.00
CA TRP A 338 15.52 6.45 40.39
C TRP A 338 16.74 7.13 39.77
N GLN A 339 17.92 6.95 40.35
CA GLN A 339 19.14 7.47 39.75
C GLN A 339 19.42 6.84 38.38
N PHE A 340 19.30 5.51 38.23
CA PHE A 340 19.51 4.84 36.97
C PHE A 340 18.43 5.19 35.94
N TYR A 341 17.17 5.36 36.36
CA TYR A 341 16.14 5.89 35.47
C TYR A 341 16.44 7.32 35.03
N CYS A 342 16.88 8.21 35.89
CA CYS A 342 17.29 9.57 35.51
C CYS A 342 18.40 9.54 34.45
N GLU A 343 19.38 8.64 34.59
CA GLU A 343 20.45 8.46 33.58
C GLU A 343 19.88 7.96 32.25
N SER A 344 18.99 6.96 32.28
CA SER A 344 18.32 6.44 31.08
C SER A 344 17.45 7.48 30.40
N PHE A 345 16.64 8.24 31.13
CA PHE A 345 15.83 9.32 30.60
C PHE A 345 16.66 10.45 29.97
N LEU A 346 17.83 10.75 30.54
CA LEU A 346 18.75 11.74 29.94
C LEU A 346 19.27 11.25 28.57
N VAL A 347 19.66 9.97 28.47
CA VAL A 347 20.11 9.38 27.20
C VAL A 347 18.98 9.33 26.19
N VAL A 348 17.77 8.91 26.63
CA VAL A 348 16.56 8.89 25.76
C VAL A 348 16.20 10.29 25.27
N GLY A 349 16.24 11.32 26.14
CA GLY A 349 15.99 12.71 25.74
C GLY A 349 17.00 13.23 24.71
N LEU A 350 18.29 12.91 24.88
CA LEU A 350 19.33 13.26 23.90
C LEU A 350 19.13 12.50 22.59
N ALA A 351 18.81 11.20 22.66
CA ALA A 351 18.51 10.36 21.49
C ALA A 351 17.27 10.89 20.75
N PHE A 352 16.25 11.33 21.48
CA PHE A 352 15.02 11.90 20.90
C PHE A 352 15.32 13.20 20.13
N VAL A 353 16.10 14.13 20.72
CA VAL A 353 16.52 15.35 20.00
C VAL A 353 17.27 15.01 18.72
N VAL A 354 18.22 14.06 18.78
CA VAL A 354 18.95 13.60 17.61
C VAL A 354 17.99 12.95 16.60
N SER A 355 17.03 12.16 17.05
CA SER A 355 16.05 11.51 16.15
C SER A 355 15.17 12.53 15.43
N LEU A 356 14.73 13.60 16.10
CA LEU A 356 13.98 14.69 15.44
C LEU A 356 14.80 15.38 14.34
N LEU A 357 16.08 15.62 14.58
CA LEU A 357 16.97 16.20 13.56
C LEU A 357 17.14 15.26 12.36
N VAL A 358 17.35 13.95 12.64
CA VAL A 358 17.50 12.94 11.57
C VAL A 358 16.20 12.77 10.79
N ILE A 359 15.03 12.75 11.46
CA ILE A 359 13.73 12.64 10.79
C ILE A 359 13.53 13.81 9.83
N ASN A 360 13.79 15.04 10.27
CA ASN A 360 13.63 16.21 9.42
C ASN A 360 14.51 16.17 8.15
N LEU A 361 15.69 15.56 8.26
CA LEU A 361 16.60 15.36 7.13
C LEU A 361 16.15 14.22 6.20
N VAL A 362 15.61 13.13 6.75
CA VAL A 362 15.30 11.90 6.02
C VAL A 362 13.87 11.89 5.51
N LEU A 363 12.98 12.71 6.07
CA LEU A 363 11.55 12.72 5.74
C LEU A 363 11.25 12.92 4.25
N PRO A 364 11.91 13.82 3.49
CA PRO A 364 11.67 13.93 2.04
C PRO A 364 11.95 12.63 1.30
N TRP A 365 13.09 11.99 1.56
CA TRP A 365 13.41 10.68 0.99
C TRP A 365 12.42 9.59 1.41
N PHE A 366 11.95 9.63 2.66
CA PHE A 366 10.95 8.68 3.16
C PHE A 366 9.58 8.88 2.49
N ASN A 367 9.19 10.13 2.23
CA ASN A 367 8.01 10.48 1.46
C ASN A 367 8.08 9.92 0.03
N ASP A 368 9.20 10.10 -0.67
CA ASP A 368 9.41 9.53 -2.00
C ASP A 368 9.30 7.99 -1.98
N LEU A 369 9.91 7.36 -0.96
CA LEU A 369 9.87 5.89 -0.79
C LEU A 369 8.44 5.37 -0.56
N THR A 370 7.62 6.11 0.19
CA THR A 370 6.26 5.72 0.56
C THR A 370 5.19 6.30 -0.37
N SER A 371 5.56 7.16 -1.31
CA SER A 371 4.66 7.95 -2.16
C SER A 371 3.66 8.76 -1.32
N LYS A 372 4.17 9.47 -0.31
CA LYS A 372 3.40 10.30 0.63
C LYS A 372 3.95 11.72 0.67
N GLU A 373 3.18 12.64 1.23
CA GLU A 373 3.55 14.05 1.44
C GLU A 373 3.48 14.41 2.93
N MET A 374 3.96 13.52 3.78
CA MET A 374 3.94 13.71 5.23
C MET A 374 4.81 14.88 5.65
N GLN A 375 4.32 15.64 6.62
CA GLN A 375 5.03 16.75 7.23
C GLN A 375 5.11 16.55 8.75
N MET A 376 6.14 17.14 9.35
CA MET A 376 6.26 17.10 10.81
C MET A 376 5.23 18.07 11.44
N PRO A 377 4.31 17.55 12.27
CA PRO A 377 3.22 18.36 12.82
C PRO A 377 3.68 19.17 14.04
N TRP A 378 4.63 20.10 13.85
CA TRP A 378 5.26 20.87 14.91
C TRP A 378 4.27 21.69 15.76
N THR A 379 3.17 22.16 15.18
CA THR A 379 2.15 22.98 15.85
C THR A 379 1.08 22.13 16.57
N ASN A 380 1.06 20.82 16.33
CA ASN A 380 0.03 19.96 16.87
C ASN A 380 0.36 19.52 18.31
N LEU A 381 -0.49 19.88 19.28
CA LEU A 381 -0.33 19.51 20.69
C LEU A 381 -0.33 17.98 20.90
N TRP A 382 -1.15 17.23 20.15
CA TRP A 382 -1.22 15.77 20.25
C TRP A 382 0.07 15.10 19.82
N PHE A 383 0.77 15.66 18.86
CA PHE A 383 2.10 15.21 18.47
C PHE A 383 3.09 15.31 19.62
N TRP A 384 3.13 16.43 20.33
CA TRP A 384 4.04 16.60 21.46
C TRP A 384 3.65 15.72 22.67
N MET A 385 2.35 15.55 22.95
CA MET A 385 1.88 14.64 24.01
C MET A 385 2.25 13.19 23.69
N SER A 386 2.03 12.72 22.46
CA SER A 386 2.44 11.38 22.01
C SER A 386 3.95 11.20 22.02
N SER A 387 4.72 12.21 21.62
CA SER A 387 6.19 12.21 21.67
C SER A 387 6.73 12.12 23.11
N ILE A 388 6.13 12.83 24.05
CA ILE A 388 6.48 12.75 25.49
C ILE A 388 6.16 11.33 26.00
N SER A 389 4.97 10.81 25.70
CA SER A 389 4.57 9.45 26.06
C SER A 389 5.53 8.40 25.48
N PHE A 390 5.93 8.57 24.23
CA PHE A 390 6.92 7.74 23.54
C PHE A 390 8.29 7.77 24.24
N CYS A 391 8.78 8.97 24.62
CA CYS A 391 10.03 9.12 25.39
C CYS A 391 9.93 8.47 26.76
N ILE A 392 8.79 8.61 27.46
CA ILE A 392 8.58 7.99 28.79
C ILE A 392 8.59 6.47 28.64
N THR A 393 7.83 5.92 27.69
CA THR A 393 7.76 4.49 27.43
C THR A 393 9.14 3.92 27.08
N THR A 394 9.87 4.58 26.17
CA THR A 394 11.22 4.19 25.78
C THR A 394 12.19 4.25 26.96
N GLY A 395 12.10 5.30 27.78
CA GLY A 395 12.94 5.47 28.96
C GLY A 395 12.68 4.42 30.05
N VAL A 396 11.40 4.06 30.28
CA VAL A 396 11.01 2.98 31.18
C VAL A 396 11.49 1.63 30.65
N LEU A 397 11.25 1.32 29.37
CA LEU A 397 11.69 0.06 28.77
C LEU A 397 13.22 -0.06 28.82
N ALA A 398 13.95 0.90 28.30
CA ALA A 398 15.40 0.88 28.23
C ALA A 398 16.06 0.90 29.61
N GLY A 399 15.50 1.67 30.56
CA GLY A 399 16.03 1.82 31.92
C GLY A 399 15.66 0.69 32.89
N SER A 400 14.61 -0.10 32.60
CA SER A 400 14.03 -1.06 33.53
C SER A 400 15.03 -2.13 33.99
N TYR A 401 15.63 -2.84 33.07
CA TYR A 401 16.58 -3.91 33.38
C TYR A 401 17.85 -3.38 34.09
N PRO A 402 18.54 -2.34 33.58
CA PRO A 402 19.67 -1.74 34.28
C PRO A 402 19.34 -1.28 35.71
N ALA A 403 18.21 -0.59 35.90
CA ALA A 403 17.82 -0.04 37.20
C ALA A 403 17.53 -1.14 38.23
N LEU A 404 16.76 -2.16 37.82
CA LEU A 404 16.41 -3.27 38.72
C LEU A 404 17.61 -4.16 39.02
N TYR A 405 18.43 -4.45 38.02
CA TYR A 405 19.59 -5.31 38.12
C TYR A 405 20.70 -4.68 38.99
N LEU A 406 21.10 -3.44 38.74
CA LEU A 406 22.17 -2.75 39.48
C LEU A 406 21.77 -2.44 40.93
N SER A 407 20.52 -2.10 41.17
CA SER A 407 20.01 -1.82 42.51
C SER A 407 19.92 -3.07 43.39
N SER A 408 19.92 -4.29 42.82
CA SER A 408 19.83 -5.55 43.58
C SER A 408 21.16 -6.01 44.17
N PHE A 409 22.32 -5.40 43.82
CA PHE A 409 23.66 -5.82 44.30
C PHE A 409 23.81 -5.73 45.82
N ASN A 410 24.39 -6.79 46.39
CA ASN A 410 24.73 -6.82 47.81
C ASN A 410 26.00 -5.99 48.08
N ALA A 411 25.97 -5.03 48.99
CA ALA A 411 27.07 -4.12 49.30
C ALA A 411 28.35 -4.85 49.76
N ILE A 412 28.18 -5.87 50.59
CA ILE A 412 29.30 -6.59 51.20
C ILE A 412 30.10 -7.39 50.13
N ARG A 413 29.39 -8.08 49.22
CA ARG A 413 30.00 -8.82 48.12
C ARG A 413 30.66 -7.89 47.09
N ALA A 414 30.07 -6.72 46.86
CA ALA A 414 30.60 -5.74 45.92
C ALA A 414 31.91 -5.09 46.39
N LEU A 415 32.08 -4.90 47.71
CA LEU A 415 33.27 -4.30 48.32
C LEU A 415 34.44 -5.29 48.49
N LYS A 416 34.14 -6.59 48.79
CA LYS A 416 35.17 -7.63 49.00
C LYS A 416 35.84 -8.09 47.69
N GLY A 417 35.52 -7.55 46.52
CA GLY A 417 36.18 -7.93 45.24
C GLY A 417 35.92 -9.37 44.76
N THR A 418 35.15 -10.18 45.56
CA THR A 418 34.81 -11.59 45.26
C THR A 418 33.56 -11.73 44.39
N PHE A 419 33.20 -10.67 43.65
CA PHE A 419 31.96 -10.63 42.85
C PHE A 419 32.16 -11.48 41.59
N ARG A 420 32.09 -12.83 41.75
CA ARG A 420 31.85 -13.72 40.60
C ARG A 420 30.35 -13.82 40.38
N MET A 421 29.89 -13.28 39.26
CA MET A 421 28.53 -13.52 38.81
C MET A 421 28.27 -15.01 38.65
N GLY A 422 27.27 -15.54 39.37
CA GLY A 422 26.83 -16.93 39.16
C GLY A 422 26.39 -17.12 37.69
N LYS A 423 26.45 -18.31 37.17
CA LYS A 423 26.10 -18.69 35.78
C LYS A 423 24.69 -18.19 35.38
N LEU A 424 23.77 -18.08 36.35
CA LEU A 424 22.41 -17.58 36.15
C LEU A 424 22.32 -16.06 35.97
N ALA A 425 23.32 -15.28 36.41
CA ALA A 425 23.26 -13.81 36.27
C ALA A 425 23.50 -13.29 34.85
N SER A 426 24.11 -14.12 33.99
CA SER A 426 24.26 -13.79 32.55
C SER A 426 23.09 -14.23 31.68
N LEU A 427 22.14 -15.02 32.24
CA LEU A 427 21.01 -15.58 31.47
C LEU A 427 20.08 -14.52 30.86
N PRO A 428 19.62 -13.47 31.59
CA PRO A 428 18.73 -12.47 31.02
C PRO A 428 19.36 -11.75 29.83
N ARG A 429 20.66 -11.43 29.92
CA ARG A 429 21.41 -10.81 28.80
C ARG A 429 21.50 -11.72 27.57
N LYS A 430 21.73 -13.02 27.77
CA LYS A 430 21.74 -14.01 26.69
C LYS A 430 20.35 -14.11 26.03
N VAL A 431 19.28 -14.11 26.82
CA VAL A 431 17.90 -14.11 26.33
C VAL A 431 17.61 -12.85 25.49
N LEU A 432 18.03 -11.67 25.95
CA LEU A 432 17.88 -10.43 25.21
C LEU A 432 18.63 -10.46 23.87
N VAL A 433 19.84 -11.03 23.84
CA VAL A 433 20.60 -11.20 22.59
C VAL A 433 19.89 -12.19 21.66
N VAL A 434 19.40 -13.31 22.16
CA VAL A 434 18.64 -14.29 21.35
C VAL A 434 17.39 -13.64 20.78
N LEU A 435 16.62 -12.91 21.60
CA LEU A 435 15.43 -12.20 21.12
C LEU A 435 15.77 -11.17 20.03
N GLN A 436 16.85 -10.40 20.24
CA GLN A 436 17.33 -9.42 19.28
C GLN A 436 17.67 -10.05 17.93
N PHE A 437 18.44 -11.13 17.93
CA PHE A 437 18.78 -11.83 16.68
C PHE A 437 17.57 -12.54 16.08
N ALA A 438 16.67 -13.12 16.89
CA ALA A 438 15.47 -13.77 16.39
C ALA A 438 14.58 -12.78 15.61
N VAL A 439 14.36 -11.58 16.15
CA VAL A 439 13.63 -10.53 15.45
C VAL A 439 14.35 -10.13 14.14
N SER A 440 15.66 -9.87 14.19
CA SER A 440 16.42 -9.47 13.00
C SER A 440 16.39 -10.54 11.91
N VAL A 441 16.59 -11.82 12.27
CA VAL A 441 16.53 -12.95 11.34
C VAL A 441 15.13 -13.10 10.74
N SER A 442 14.07 -12.96 11.56
CA SER A 442 12.68 -13.01 11.08
C SER A 442 12.38 -11.90 10.08
N LEU A 443 12.87 -10.68 10.32
CA LEU A 443 12.70 -9.56 9.38
C LEU A 443 13.44 -9.81 8.05
N ILE A 444 14.66 -10.37 8.08
CA ILE A 444 15.40 -10.73 6.86
C ILE A 444 14.65 -11.78 6.05
N ILE A 445 14.17 -12.84 6.71
CA ILE A 445 13.39 -13.91 6.07
C ILE A 445 12.13 -13.30 5.43
N GLY A 446 11.40 -12.46 6.18
CA GLY A 446 10.20 -11.78 5.69
C GLY A 446 10.47 -10.94 4.45
N THR A 447 11.53 -10.14 4.48
CA THR A 447 11.94 -9.30 3.35
C THR A 447 12.26 -10.13 2.10
N ILE A 448 12.98 -11.24 2.25
CA ILE A 448 13.34 -12.11 1.12
C ILE A 448 12.10 -12.78 0.53
N ILE A 449 11.17 -13.25 1.37
CA ILE A 449 9.95 -13.92 0.91
C ILE A 449 9.01 -12.93 0.22
N ILE A 450 8.84 -11.71 0.77
CA ILE A 450 8.05 -10.64 0.12
C ILE A 450 8.65 -10.31 -1.25
N TYR A 451 9.96 -10.12 -1.33
CA TYR A 451 10.65 -9.84 -2.58
C TYR A 451 10.45 -10.96 -3.61
N GLN A 452 10.62 -12.22 -3.20
CA GLN A 452 10.42 -13.37 -4.08
C GLN A 452 8.96 -13.48 -4.57
N GLN A 453 7.98 -13.20 -3.71
CA GLN A 453 6.57 -13.21 -4.09
C GLN A 453 6.26 -12.14 -5.15
N VAL A 454 6.80 -10.93 -4.98
CA VAL A 454 6.62 -9.85 -5.96
C VAL A 454 7.27 -10.20 -7.30
N MET A 455 8.51 -10.72 -7.26
CA MET A 455 9.22 -11.12 -8.49
C MET A 455 8.50 -12.27 -9.20
N TYR A 456 8.02 -13.27 -8.45
CA TYR A 456 7.26 -14.39 -9.00
C TYR A 456 5.98 -13.93 -9.71
N ALA A 457 5.27 -12.96 -9.13
CA ALA A 457 4.08 -12.38 -9.76
C ALA A 457 4.42 -11.49 -10.97
N LYS A 458 5.56 -10.81 -10.97
CA LYS A 458 6.05 -10.02 -12.11
C LYS A 458 6.47 -10.89 -13.29
N ASP A 459 7.08 -12.04 -13.02
CA ASP A 459 7.53 -12.99 -14.03
C ASP A 459 6.41 -13.87 -14.59
N ARG A 460 5.17 -13.69 -14.08
CA ARG A 460 3.99 -14.40 -14.58
C ARG A 460 3.77 -14.13 -16.06
N PRO A 461 3.61 -15.16 -16.92
CA PRO A 461 3.20 -14.97 -18.30
C PRO A 461 1.86 -14.19 -18.35
N ILE A 462 1.85 -13.07 -19.06
CA ILE A 462 0.69 -12.17 -19.12
C ILE A 462 -0.20 -12.39 -20.34
N GLY A 463 0.20 -13.23 -21.29
CA GLY A 463 -0.57 -13.63 -22.47
C GLY A 463 -0.61 -12.61 -23.62
N TYR A 464 0.00 -11.45 -23.47
CA TYR A 464 0.11 -10.40 -24.49
C TYR A 464 1.44 -9.64 -24.39
N ASP A 465 1.77 -8.87 -25.43
CA ASP A 465 3.00 -8.07 -25.47
C ASP A 465 2.71 -6.63 -25.03
N ARG A 466 3.07 -6.30 -23.79
CA ARG A 466 2.83 -4.96 -23.20
C ARG A 466 3.86 -3.91 -23.56
N GLU A 467 5.04 -4.31 -24.07
CA GLU A 467 6.12 -3.37 -24.38
C GLU A 467 5.74 -2.47 -25.57
N GLY A 468 5.96 -1.18 -25.43
CA GLY A 468 5.63 -0.20 -26.48
C GLY A 468 4.15 -0.08 -26.81
N LEU A 469 3.24 -0.54 -25.92
CA LEU A 469 1.81 -0.26 -26.04
C LEU A 469 1.47 1.06 -25.34
N VAL A 470 0.88 1.97 -26.09
CA VAL A 470 0.41 3.28 -25.64
C VAL A 470 -1.11 3.34 -25.75
N MET A 471 -1.77 3.75 -24.68
CA MET A 471 -3.23 3.89 -24.61
C MET A 471 -3.59 5.37 -24.49
N VAL A 472 -4.59 5.81 -25.24
CA VAL A 472 -5.18 7.16 -25.15
C VAL A 472 -6.69 7.02 -25.00
N GLN A 473 -7.26 7.70 -24.00
CA GLN A 473 -8.70 7.68 -23.79
C GLN A 473 -9.40 8.61 -24.80
N ARG A 474 -10.46 8.13 -25.43
CA ARG A 474 -11.29 8.89 -26.34
C ARG A 474 -12.33 9.69 -25.55
N LYS A 475 -12.08 10.98 -25.35
CA LYS A 475 -12.86 11.85 -24.44
C LYS A 475 -13.83 12.77 -25.17
N THR A 476 -13.66 12.99 -26.47
CA THR A 476 -14.42 13.98 -27.25
C THR A 476 -15.05 13.38 -28.51
N ASP A 477 -16.18 13.96 -28.97
CA ASP A 477 -16.85 13.56 -30.23
C ASP A 477 -15.90 13.70 -31.43
N GLU A 478 -15.01 14.70 -31.43
CA GLU A 478 -13.98 14.85 -32.46
C GLU A 478 -13.05 13.63 -32.51
N PHE A 479 -12.59 13.14 -31.35
CA PHE A 479 -11.74 11.96 -31.32
C PHE A 479 -12.47 10.72 -31.86
N PHE A 480 -13.77 10.56 -31.51
CA PHE A 480 -14.54 9.44 -32.05
C PHE A 480 -14.73 9.52 -33.57
N SER A 481 -15.02 10.70 -34.10
CA SER A 481 -15.25 10.89 -35.55
C SER A 481 -13.97 10.82 -36.39
N GLN A 482 -12.82 11.21 -35.83
CA GLN A 482 -11.54 11.29 -36.53
C GLN A 482 -10.60 10.08 -36.28
N ALA A 483 -11.07 9.05 -35.54
CA ALA A 483 -10.23 7.92 -35.11
C ALA A 483 -9.58 7.17 -36.29
N GLU A 484 -10.33 6.95 -37.39
CA GLU A 484 -9.82 6.30 -38.60
C GLU A 484 -8.78 7.16 -39.32
N ALA A 485 -9.02 8.46 -39.47
CA ALA A 485 -8.09 9.41 -40.05
C ALA A 485 -6.80 9.47 -39.20
N LEU A 486 -6.95 9.52 -37.89
CA LEU A 486 -5.83 9.49 -36.95
C LEU A 486 -5.00 8.20 -37.09
N ARG A 487 -5.65 7.03 -37.16
CA ARG A 487 -5.00 5.74 -37.39
C ARG A 487 -4.16 5.79 -38.68
N ASN A 488 -4.76 6.24 -39.77
CA ASN A 488 -4.10 6.28 -41.04
C ASN A 488 -2.89 7.23 -41.07
N GLU A 489 -2.99 8.41 -40.47
CA GLU A 489 -1.87 9.35 -40.35
C GLU A 489 -0.76 8.81 -39.43
N LEU A 490 -1.09 8.16 -38.31
CA LEU A 490 -0.12 7.52 -37.42
C LEU A 490 0.66 6.40 -38.14
N MET A 491 -0.04 5.52 -38.85
CA MET A 491 0.59 4.44 -39.63
C MET A 491 1.56 4.95 -40.68
N LYS A 492 1.26 6.08 -41.36
CA LYS A 492 2.14 6.72 -42.36
C LYS A 492 3.46 7.22 -41.74
N THR A 493 3.51 7.50 -40.43
CA THR A 493 4.76 7.97 -39.81
C THR A 493 5.85 6.90 -39.72
N GLY A 494 5.46 5.61 -39.82
CA GLY A 494 6.35 4.47 -39.59
C GLY A 494 6.80 4.25 -38.16
N VAL A 495 6.45 5.15 -37.21
CA VAL A 495 6.79 4.98 -35.76
C VAL A 495 5.73 4.17 -35.01
N VAL A 496 4.53 4.02 -35.55
CA VAL A 496 3.45 3.17 -35.07
C VAL A 496 3.33 1.96 -35.96
N LYS A 497 3.39 0.76 -35.38
CA LYS A 497 3.31 -0.51 -36.12
C LYS A 497 1.86 -0.92 -36.38
N GLU A 498 0.98 -0.72 -35.39
CA GLU A 498 -0.43 -1.07 -35.50
C GLU A 498 -1.25 -0.22 -34.49
N VAL A 499 -2.52 -0.05 -34.83
CA VAL A 499 -3.49 0.69 -34.01
C VAL A 499 -4.74 -0.15 -33.85
N ALA A 500 -5.29 -0.13 -32.62
CA ALA A 500 -6.55 -0.79 -32.31
C ALA A 500 -7.41 0.10 -31.41
N GLU A 501 -8.65 -0.29 -31.26
CA GLU A 501 -9.60 0.31 -30.35
C GLU A 501 -10.13 -0.74 -29.36
N SER A 502 -10.44 -0.33 -28.14
CA SER A 502 -11.04 -1.20 -27.11
C SER A 502 -12.04 -0.45 -26.25
N GLY A 503 -13.00 -1.18 -25.67
CA GLY A 503 -13.98 -0.64 -24.76
C GLY A 503 -13.40 -0.24 -23.40
N GLY A 504 -12.29 -0.85 -22.99
CA GLY A 504 -11.62 -0.62 -21.72
C GLY A 504 -10.09 -0.55 -21.83
N GLN A 505 -9.43 -0.21 -20.74
CA GLN A 505 -7.97 -0.27 -20.64
C GLN A 505 -7.47 -1.72 -20.70
N LEU A 506 -6.25 -1.90 -21.22
CA LEU A 506 -5.61 -3.23 -21.28
C LEU A 506 -5.21 -3.78 -19.89
N THR A 507 -5.30 -2.95 -18.89
CA THR A 507 -4.88 -3.26 -17.52
C THR A 507 -6.04 -3.38 -16.53
N GLU A 508 -7.28 -3.33 -17.00
CA GLU A 508 -8.48 -3.44 -16.17
C GLU A 508 -9.58 -4.21 -16.90
N SER A 509 -10.41 -4.93 -16.14
CA SER A 509 -11.66 -5.48 -16.67
C SER A 509 -12.78 -4.48 -16.42
N TRP A 510 -13.38 -3.99 -17.50
CA TRP A 510 -14.37 -2.93 -17.45
C TRP A 510 -15.79 -3.43 -17.24
N SER A 511 -16.11 -4.60 -17.77
CA SER A 511 -17.47 -5.08 -17.81
C SER A 511 -17.55 -6.55 -17.43
N GLY A 512 -18.57 -6.90 -16.68
CA GLY A 512 -18.95 -8.27 -16.42
C GLY A 512 -20.38 -8.49 -16.90
N ASN A 513 -20.60 -9.44 -17.79
CA ASN A 513 -21.90 -9.69 -18.38
C ASN A 513 -22.35 -11.13 -18.18
N GLY A 514 -23.63 -11.30 -17.94
CA GLY A 514 -24.34 -12.58 -17.97
C GLY A 514 -25.14 -12.75 -19.26
N GLY A 515 -26.06 -13.70 -19.25
CA GLY A 515 -26.97 -13.99 -20.36
C GLY A 515 -26.34 -14.81 -21.48
N PHE A 516 -25.25 -15.53 -21.20
CA PHE A 516 -24.60 -16.43 -22.15
C PHE A 516 -25.15 -17.85 -22.01
N ASP A 517 -25.43 -18.46 -23.14
CA ASP A 517 -25.84 -19.84 -23.23
C ASP A 517 -25.02 -20.59 -24.30
N TRP A 518 -24.79 -21.90 -24.07
CA TRP A 518 -24.02 -22.75 -25.00
C TRP A 518 -24.44 -24.21 -24.85
N GLN A 519 -24.12 -25.01 -25.82
CA GLN A 519 -24.47 -26.43 -25.82
C GLN A 519 -23.78 -27.15 -24.66
N GLY A 520 -24.59 -27.81 -23.81
CA GLY A 520 -24.12 -28.56 -22.63
C GLY A 520 -23.94 -27.71 -21.36
N LYS A 521 -24.35 -26.46 -21.37
CA LYS A 521 -24.45 -25.62 -20.16
C LYS A 521 -25.53 -26.18 -19.24
N ASP A 522 -25.27 -26.28 -17.95
CA ASP A 522 -26.31 -26.55 -16.93
C ASP A 522 -27.29 -25.38 -16.91
N PRO A 523 -28.61 -25.61 -17.07
CA PRO A 523 -29.60 -24.54 -17.02
C PRO A 523 -29.61 -23.74 -15.70
N ALA A 524 -29.20 -24.36 -14.60
CA ALA A 524 -29.09 -23.68 -13.30
C ALA A 524 -27.79 -22.83 -13.16
N PHE A 525 -26.86 -23.00 -14.09
CA PHE A 525 -25.57 -22.26 -14.03
C PHE A 525 -25.69 -20.87 -14.64
N GLU A 526 -25.69 -19.87 -13.79
CA GLU A 526 -25.64 -18.45 -14.20
C GLU A 526 -24.20 -18.04 -14.49
N ALA A 527 -23.84 -18.04 -15.77
CA ALA A 527 -22.50 -17.72 -16.21
C ALA A 527 -22.28 -16.20 -16.27
N ASN A 528 -21.16 -15.72 -15.68
CA ASN A 528 -20.71 -14.34 -15.79
C ASN A 528 -19.28 -14.28 -16.33
N PHE A 529 -19.10 -13.58 -17.44
CA PHE A 529 -17.81 -13.39 -18.09
C PHE A 529 -17.38 -11.92 -18.02
N ALA A 530 -16.09 -11.69 -17.86
CA ALA A 530 -15.52 -10.42 -18.25
C ALA A 530 -15.68 -10.26 -19.76
N THR A 531 -16.11 -9.09 -20.21
CA THR A 531 -16.32 -8.82 -21.64
C THR A 531 -15.55 -7.58 -22.05
N LEU A 532 -14.90 -7.66 -23.20
CA LEU A 532 -14.17 -6.51 -23.78
C LEU A 532 -14.53 -6.39 -25.27
N SER A 533 -15.15 -5.24 -25.61
CA SER A 533 -15.33 -4.86 -27.01
C SER A 533 -14.00 -4.42 -27.61
N VAL A 534 -13.67 -4.88 -28.82
CA VAL A 534 -12.39 -4.65 -29.46
C VAL A 534 -12.55 -4.45 -30.97
N SER A 535 -11.63 -3.70 -31.59
CA SER A 535 -11.53 -3.66 -33.06
C SER A 535 -10.90 -4.93 -33.63
N HIS A 536 -11.10 -5.21 -34.90
CA HIS A 536 -10.52 -6.37 -35.61
C HIS A 536 -8.98 -6.41 -35.58
N THR A 537 -8.33 -5.27 -35.38
CA THR A 537 -6.88 -5.14 -35.30
C THR A 537 -6.31 -5.38 -33.91
N PHE A 538 -7.17 -5.54 -32.90
CA PHE A 538 -6.78 -5.56 -31.51
C PHE A 538 -5.80 -6.70 -31.19
N GLY A 539 -6.08 -7.92 -31.63
CA GLY A 539 -5.22 -9.07 -31.37
C GLY A 539 -3.82 -8.90 -31.91
N ARG A 540 -3.70 -8.37 -33.13
CA ARG A 540 -2.40 -8.05 -33.76
C ARG A 540 -1.66 -6.92 -33.04
N THR A 541 -2.40 -5.94 -32.53
CA THR A 541 -1.83 -4.79 -31.80
C THR A 541 -1.24 -5.21 -30.46
N VAL A 542 -1.96 -6.03 -29.70
CA VAL A 542 -1.52 -6.50 -28.38
C VAL A 542 -0.67 -7.78 -28.42
N GLY A 543 -0.58 -8.44 -29.57
CA GLY A 543 0.21 -9.65 -29.75
C GLY A 543 -0.38 -10.87 -29.04
N TRP A 544 -1.66 -11.16 -29.25
CA TRP A 544 -2.31 -12.34 -28.70
C TRP A 544 -1.60 -13.63 -29.06
N GLN A 545 -1.58 -14.58 -28.13
CA GLN A 545 -1.07 -15.92 -28.37
C GLN A 545 -2.23 -16.90 -28.48
N PHE A 546 -2.54 -17.33 -29.71
CA PHE A 546 -3.58 -18.31 -29.99
C PHE A 546 -3.15 -19.71 -29.56
N ILE A 547 -4.09 -20.43 -28.95
CA ILE A 547 -4.00 -21.86 -28.63
C ILE A 547 -4.68 -22.64 -29.72
N ASP A 548 -5.84 -22.14 -30.18
CA ASP A 548 -6.65 -22.76 -31.23
C ASP A 548 -7.43 -21.68 -31.98
N GLY A 549 -7.76 -21.94 -33.25
CA GLY A 549 -8.53 -21.04 -34.08
C GLY A 549 -7.74 -19.84 -34.64
N ARG A 550 -8.44 -18.72 -34.81
CA ARG A 550 -7.89 -17.50 -35.43
C ARG A 550 -8.39 -16.21 -34.78
N ASP A 551 -7.75 -15.11 -35.14
CA ASP A 551 -8.15 -13.76 -34.74
C ASP A 551 -9.39 -13.25 -35.48
N LEU A 552 -9.98 -12.20 -34.94
CA LEU A 552 -10.99 -11.37 -35.57
C LEU A 552 -10.42 -10.71 -36.84
N SER A 553 -11.17 -10.66 -37.92
CA SER A 553 -10.72 -10.08 -39.17
C SER A 553 -11.83 -9.28 -39.87
N GLU A 554 -11.48 -8.14 -40.44
CA GLU A 554 -12.39 -7.35 -41.27
C GLU A 554 -12.69 -8.02 -42.61
N GLU A 555 -11.87 -8.99 -43.04
CA GLU A 555 -12.07 -9.75 -44.30
C GLU A 555 -13.29 -10.65 -44.25
N TYR A 556 -13.72 -11.02 -43.05
CA TYR A 556 -14.89 -11.89 -42.83
C TYR A 556 -16.03 -11.11 -42.16
N ALA A 557 -17.05 -10.77 -42.94
CA ALA A 557 -18.23 -10.07 -42.41
C ALA A 557 -18.91 -10.83 -41.25
N SER A 558 -18.75 -12.16 -41.19
CA SER A 558 -19.24 -13.03 -40.12
C SER A 558 -18.57 -12.77 -38.77
N ASP A 559 -17.40 -12.15 -38.75
CA ASP A 559 -16.64 -11.92 -37.52
C ASP A 559 -17.24 -10.84 -36.64
N SER A 560 -18.17 -10.01 -37.17
CA SER A 560 -19.03 -9.14 -36.37
C SER A 560 -19.94 -9.90 -35.39
N SER A 561 -20.14 -11.23 -35.60
CA SER A 561 -20.78 -12.17 -34.68
C SER A 561 -19.81 -13.26 -34.22
N GLY A 562 -18.56 -12.88 -33.99
CA GLY A 562 -17.48 -13.75 -33.55
C GLY A 562 -17.05 -13.45 -32.10
N PHE A 563 -16.72 -14.50 -31.37
CA PHE A 563 -16.08 -14.43 -30.05
C PHE A 563 -14.65 -14.97 -30.12
N VAL A 564 -13.74 -14.29 -29.45
CA VAL A 564 -12.44 -14.83 -29.04
C VAL A 564 -12.47 -15.01 -27.53
N LEU A 565 -12.06 -16.16 -27.04
CA LEU A 565 -12.14 -16.53 -25.63
C LEU A 565 -10.75 -16.77 -25.07
N ASN A 566 -10.54 -16.54 -23.77
CA ASN A 566 -9.32 -16.96 -23.10
C ASN A 566 -9.42 -18.40 -22.54
N GLU A 567 -8.28 -18.99 -22.14
CA GLU A 567 -8.24 -20.35 -21.53
C GLU A 567 -9.14 -20.44 -20.30
N ALA A 568 -9.17 -19.40 -19.47
CA ALA A 568 -10.02 -19.36 -18.28
C ALA A 568 -11.51 -19.50 -18.63
N ALA A 569 -11.97 -18.91 -19.74
CA ALA A 569 -13.36 -19.04 -20.19
C ALA A 569 -13.68 -20.47 -20.61
N ILE A 570 -12.79 -21.13 -21.36
CA ILE A 570 -12.98 -22.52 -21.78
C ILE A 570 -13.03 -23.46 -20.57
N LYS A 571 -12.14 -23.26 -19.61
CA LYS A 571 -12.14 -24.04 -18.37
C LYS A 571 -13.40 -23.80 -17.53
N TYR A 572 -13.88 -22.54 -17.47
CA TYR A 572 -15.09 -22.15 -16.75
C TYR A 572 -16.34 -22.78 -17.36
N MET A 573 -16.42 -22.86 -18.69
CA MET A 573 -17.51 -23.51 -19.43
C MET A 573 -17.39 -25.03 -19.46
N ASN A 574 -16.24 -25.61 -19.05
CA ASN A 574 -15.94 -27.04 -19.23
C ASN A 574 -16.16 -27.54 -20.69
N MET A 575 -15.85 -26.68 -21.66
CA MET A 575 -16.12 -26.91 -23.06
C MET A 575 -14.95 -27.63 -23.74
N LYS A 576 -15.28 -28.67 -24.54
CA LYS A 576 -14.30 -29.39 -25.38
C LYS A 576 -14.42 -28.92 -26.82
N ASN A 577 -13.27 -28.75 -27.51
CA ASN A 577 -13.19 -28.30 -28.91
C ASN A 577 -14.05 -27.02 -29.15
N PRO A 578 -13.70 -25.90 -28.53
CA PRO A 578 -14.55 -24.71 -28.52
C PRO A 578 -14.64 -24.00 -29.87
N VAL A 579 -13.61 -24.07 -30.71
CA VAL A 579 -13.57 -23.34 -31.98
C VAL A 579 -14.64 -23.87 -32.92
N GLY A 580 -15.44 -22.96 -33.47
CA GLY A 580 -16.58 -23.25 -34.36
C GLY A 580 -17.90 -23.49 -33.65
N GLN A 581 -17.91 -23.73 -32.32
CA GLN A 581 -19.16 -23.82 -31.57
C GLN A 581 -19.89 -22.48 -31.47
N ILE A 582 -21.19 -22.54 -31.21
CA ILE A 582 -22.06 -21.38 -31.11
C ILE A 582 -22.36 -21.11 -29.64
N MET A 583 -22.26 -19.84 -29.24
CA MET A 583 -22.74 -19.29 -27.99
C MET A 583 -23.87 -18.31 -28.28
N HIS A 584 -24.98 -18.43 -27.63
CA HIS A 584 -26.05 -17.46 -27.65
C HIS A 584 -25.80 -16.40 -26.57
N TRP A 585 -25.89 -15.13 -26.91
CA TRP A 585 -25.80 -14.02 -25.94
C TRP A 585 -27.06 -13.19 -25.98
N LYS A 586 -27.74 -13.15 -24.86
CA LYS A 586 -28.88 -12.28 -24.63
C LYS A 586 -28.55 -11.27 -23.55
N ASN A 587 -28.51 -10.00 -23.93
CA ASN A 587 -28.20 -8.91 -23.00
C ASN A 587 -28.98 -7.66 -23.40
N ASP A 588 -30.02 -7.34 -22.63
CA ASP A 588 -30.90 -6.19 -22.91
C ASP A 588 -30.16 -4.86 -22.80
N ALA A 589 -29.12 -4.78 -21.95
CA ALA A 589 -28.31 -3.59 -21.77
C ALA A 589 -27.49 -3.22 -23.03
N TYR A 590 -27.11 -4.22 -23.79
CA TYR A 590 -26.43 -4.02 -25.08
C TYR A 590 -27.36 -4.11 -26.27
N GLY A 591 -28.64 -4.38 -26.06
CA GLY A 591 -29.61 -4.62 -27.15
C GLY A 591 -29.24 -5.85 -27.98
N VAL A 592 -28.64 -6.86 -27.36
CA VAL A 592 -28.13 -8.07 -28.02
C VAL A 592 -29.02 -9.26 -27.68
N ASP A 593 -29.46 -9.96 -28.71
CA ASP A 593 -30.16 -11.27 -28.63
C ASP A 593 -29.81 -12.05 -29.90
N ARG A 594 -28.63 -12.70 -29.92
CA ARG A 594 -28.14 -13.39 -31.12
C ARG A 594 -27.05 -14.42 -30.82
N ASP A 595 -26.80 -15.24 -31.84
CA ASP A 595 -25.73 -16.26 -31.83
C ASP A 595 -24.38 -15.68 -32.23
N TYR A 596 -23.35 -16.10 -31.52
CA TYR A 596 -21.95 -15.83 -31.79
C TYR A 596 -21.18 -17.12 -32.00
N ARG A 597 -20.30 -17.13 -32.98
CA ARG A 597 -19.40 -18.26 -33.22
C ARG A 597 -18.07 -18.05 -32.50
N ILE A 598 -17.57 -19.06 -31.81
CA ILE A 598 -16.22 -19.04 -31.25
C ILE A 598 -15.20 -19.17 -32.38
N LEU A 599 -14.42 -18.13 -32.62
CA LEU A 599 -13.42 -18.03 -33.69
C LEU A 599 -12.05 -18.51 -33.24
N GLY A 600 -11.70 -18.26 -32.00
CA GLY A 600 -10.40 -18.63 -31.45
C GLY A 600 -10.34 -18.63 -29.94
N VAL A 601 -9.30 -19.31 -29.46
CA VAL A 601 -8.96 -19.39 -28.05
C VAL A 601 -7.55 -18.87 -27.87
N ILE A 602 -7.37 -17.90 -26.98
CA ILE A 602 -6.09 -17.29 -26.66
C ILE A 602 -5.62 -17.71 -25.26
N LYS A 603 -4.32 -17.60 -25.02
CA LYS A 603 -3.78 -17.69 -23.66
C LYS A 603 -4.38 -16.64 -22.76
N ASP A 604 -4.42 -16.96 -21.47
CA ASP A 604 -4.94 -16.04 -20.45
C ASP A 604 -4.22 -14.70 -20.46
N MET A 605 -4.97 -13.63 -20.69
CA MET A 605 -4.48 -12.26 -20.66
C MET A 605 -4.67 -11.67 -19.27
N VAL A 606 -3.57 -11.39 -18.57
CA VAL A 606 -3.61 -10.83 -17.21
C VAL A 606 -3.86 -9.33 -17.28
N MET A 607 -5.14 -8.94 -17.21
CA MET A 607 -5.57 -7.53 -17.21
C MET A 607 -5.78 -6.97 -15.81
N GLU A 608 -6.30 -7.76 -14.89
CA GLU A 608 -6.61 -7.33 -13.52
C GLU A 608 -5.42 -7.55 -12.57
N SER A 609 -5.64 -8.20 -11.43
CA SER A 609 -4.60 -8.46 -10.45
C SER A 609 -3.62 -9.55 -10.90
N PRO A 610 -2.31 -9.31 -10.90
CA PRO A 610 -1.31 -10.35 -11.21
C PRO A 610 -1.25 -11.45 -10.14
N PHE A 611 -1.88 -11.23 -8.98
CA PHE A 611 -1.91 -12.13 -7.84
C PHE A 611 -3.15 -13.04 -7.81
N GLU A 612 -4.15 -12.72 -8.64
CA GLU A 612 -5.41 -13.44 -8.71
C GLU A 612 -5.48 -14.34 -9.96
N PRO A 613 -6.39 -15.35 -9.98
CA PRO A 613 -6.69 -16.09 -11.19
C PRO A 613 -7.21 -15.16 -12.29
N VAL A 614 -6.89 -15.46 -13.54
CA VAL A 614 -7.43 -14.71 -14.68
C VAL A 614 -8.93 -14.99 -14.79
N ARG A 615 -9.72 -13.95 -14.98
CA ARG A 615 -11.16 -14.10 -15.16
C ARG A 615 -11.50 -14.74 -16.52
N PRO A 616 -12.56 -15.56 -16.59
CA PRO A 616 -13.16 -15.96 -17.86
C PRO A 616 -13.52 -14.72 -18.67
N THR A 617 -12.92 -14.57 -19.86
CA THR A 617 -13.05 -13.33 -20.66
C THR A 617 -13.47 -13.65 -22.09
N ILE A 618 -14.42 -12.87 -22.60
CA ILE A 618 -14.92 -12.87 -23.97
C ILE A 618 -14.53 -11.56 -24.65
N TYR A 619 -13.89 -11.65 -25.81
CA TYR A 619 -13.57 -10.52 -26.67
C TYR A 619 -14.49 -10.57 -27.89
N PHE A 620 -15.06 -9.42 -28.29
CA PHE A 620 -16.03 -9.32 -29.36
C PHE A 620 -15.97 -7.97 -30.07
N VAL A 621 -16.42 -7.90 -31.29
CA VAL A 621 -16.46 -6.66 -32.06
C VAL A 621 -17.78 -5.94 -31.80
N GLN A 622 -17.69 -4.70 -31.31
CA GLN A 622 -18.85 -3.83 -31.11
C GLN A 622 -18.48 -2.37 -31.37
N GLY A 623 -19.47 -1.55 -31.71
CA GLY A 623 -19.24 -0.19 -32.21
C GLY A 623 -18.72 0.85 -31.23
N TRP A 624 -18.79 0.61 -29.89
CA TRP A 624 -18.28 1.58 -28.91
C TRP A 624 -16.95 1.15 -28.32
N HIS A 625 -15.94 2.01 -28.50
CA HIS A 625 -14.61 1.81 -27.97
C HIS A 625 -14.12 3.09 -27.29
N GLY A 626 -13.92 3.06 -26.00
CA GLY A 626 -13.47 4.22 -25.18
C GLY A 626 -11.98 4.48 -25.21
N TRP A 627 -11.20 3.54 -25.75
CA TRP A 627 -9.73 3.59 -25.74
C TRP A 627 -9.15 3.35 -27.13
N PHE A 628 -8.10 4.11 -27.41
CA PHE A 628 -7.28 4.01 -28.60
C PHE A 628 -5.93 3.45 -28.23
N VAL A 629 -5.54 2.31 -28.79
CA VAL A 629 -4.36 1.54 -28.41
C VAL A 629 -3.38 1.53 -29.56
N MET A 630 -2.14 1.93 -29.33
CA MET A 630 -1.10 2.01 -30.35
C MET A 630 0.08 1.12 -29.96
N LYS A 631 0.59 0.34 -30.90
CA LYS A 631 1.86 -0.37 -30.78
C LYS A 631 2.96 0.43 -31.45
N ILE A 632 3.92 0.92 -30.65
CA ILE A 632 5.12 1.57 -31.19
C ILE A 632 5.94 0.55 -31.98
N ASN A 633 6.52 0.97 -33.09
CA ASN A 633 7.43 0.13 -33.89
C ASN A 633 8.67 -0.21 -33.01
N PRO A 634 8.98 -1.50 -32.76
CA PRO A 634 10.12 -1.91 -31.95
C PRO A 634 11.49 -1.42 -32.45
N GLU A 635 11.59 -1.05 -33.73
CA GLU A 635 12.83 -0.52 -34.35
C GLU A 635 13.06 0.96 -34.04
N VAL A 636 12.06 1.65 -33.45
CA VAL A 636 12.10 3.08 -33.16
C VAL A 636 12.13 3.30 -31.65
N SER A 637 12.96 4.21 -31.17
CA SER A 637 13.00 4.55 -29.76
C SER A 637 11.74 5.31 -29.32
N ILE A 638 11.31 5.11 -28.07
CA ILE A 638 10.15 5.82 -27.50
C ILE A 638 10.35 7.34 -27.55
N SER A 639 11.57 7.82 -27.28
CA SER A 639 11.92 9.24 -27.34
C SER A 639 11.78 9.86 -28.73
N GLU A 640 11.94 9.08 -29.79
CA GLU A 640 11.72 9.52 -31.16
C GLU A 640 10.25 9.40 -31.59
N ALA A 641 9.58 8.32 -31.15
CA ALA A 641 8.20 8.03 -31.55
C ALA A 641 7.20 9.03 -30.94
N MET A 642 7.30 9.34 -29.65
CA MET A 642 6.30 10.13 -28.93
C MET A 642 6.10 11.54 -29.49
N PRO A 643 7.16 12.34 -29.83
CA PRO A 643 6.97 13.65 -30.44
C PRO A 643 6.28 13.59 -31.82
N LYS A 644 6.56 12.55 -32.62
CA LYS A 644 5.93 12.36 -33.95
C LYS A 644 4.45 11.98 -33.77
N ILE A 645 4.12 11.11 -32.81
CA ILE A 645 2.75 10.75 -32.48
C ILE A 645 1.98 11.99 -31.99
N GLU A 646 2.55 12.78 -31.07
CA GLU A 646 1.95 14.01 -30.57
C GLU A 646 1.68 15.01 -31.69
N ALA A 647 2.60 15.16 -32.64
CA ALA A 647 2.42 16.05 -33.79
C ALA A 647 1.23 15.62 -34.67
N VAL A 648 1.04 14.31 -34.86
CA VAL A 648 -0.12 13.78 -35.58
C VAL A 648 -1.41 14.04 -34.84
N PHE A 649 -1.44 13.79 -33.52
CA PHE A 649 -2.59 14.10 -32.67
C PHE A 649 -2.98 15.57 -32.79
N LYS A 650 -2.04 16.49 -32.61
CA LYS A 650 -2.28 17.94 -32.73
C LYS A 650 -2.79 18.35 -34.11
N LYS A 651 -2.36 17.64 -35.18
CA LYS A 651 -2.81 17.92 -36.55
C LYS A 651 -4.25 17.44 -36.79
N VAL A 652 -4.59 16.24 -36.30
CA VAL A 652 -5.85 15.55 -36.63
C VAL A 652 -6.96 15.89 -35.65
N ILE A 653 -6.65 15.98 -34.34
CA ILE A 653 -7.58 16.26 -33.25
C ILE A 653 -7.03 17.36 -32.32
N PRO A 654 -6.94 18.61 -32.81
CA PRO A 654 -6.30 19.70 -32.06
C PRO A 654 -7.03 20.08 -30.76
N SER A 655 -8.31 19.73 -30.63
CA SER A 655 -9.12 20.04 -29.44
C SER A 655 -8.81 19.15 -28.23
N VAL A 656 -7.98 18.10 -28.40
CA VAL A 656 -7.68 17.12 -27.33
C VAL A 656 -6.20 17.15 -26.97
N PRO A 657 -5.84 17.35 -25.71
CA PRO A 657 -4.46 17.14 -25.26
C PRO A 657 -4.02 15.69 -25.50
N PHE A 658 -2.77 15.50 -25.91
CA PHE A 658 -2.21 14.17 -26.08
C PHE A 658 -1.87 13.58 -24.69
N ASP A 659 -2.90 13.09 -24.01
CA ASP A 659 -2.82 12.46 -22.67
C ASP A 659 -2.78 10.94 -22.85
N TYR A 660 -1.62 10.36 -22.67
CA TYR A 660 -1.37 8.95 -22.94
C TYR A 660 -0.89 8.19 -21.69
N LYS A 661 -1.11 6.89 -21.71
CA LYS A 661 -0.64 5.95 -20.68
C LYS A 661 0.14 4.82 -21.33
N PHE A 662 1.32 4.50 -20.80
CA PHE A 662 2.02 3.28 -21.21
C PHE A 662 1.43 2.09 -20.46
N THR A 663 1.15 1.01 -21.20
CA THR A 663 0.56 -0.21 -20.62
C THR A 663 1.47 -0.87 -19.58
N ASP A 664 2.78 -0.90 -19.82
CA ASP A 664 3.79 -1.44 -18.89
C ASP A 664 3.85 -0.65 -17.59
N GLN A 665 3.77 0.69 -17.66
CA GLN A 665 3.73 1.55 -16.47
C GLN A 665 2.43 1.35 -15.67
N GLN A 666 1.28 1.29 -16.34
CA GLN A 666 0.00 1.02 -15.68
C GLN A 666 -0.02 -0.37 -15.03
N PHE A 667 0.56 -1.36 -15.70
CA PHE A 667 0.69 -2.69 -15.13
C PHE A 667 1.65 -2.72 -13.94
N ALA A 668 2.75 -1.96 -13.96
CA ALA A 668 3.69 -1.85 -12.86
C ALA A 668 3.04 -1.24 -11.60
N LEU A 669 2.07 -0.33 -11.74
CA LEU A 669 1.34 0.25 -10.61
C LEU A 669 0.58 -0.80 -9.79
N LYS A 670 0.24 -1.95 -10.38
CA LYS A 670 -0.43 -3.07 -9.68
C LYS A 670 0.45 -3.73 -8.61
N PHE A 671 1.75 -3.56 -8.69
CA PHE A 671 2.72 -4.06 -7.71
C PHE A 671 3.15 -2.98 -6.71
N ALA A 672 2.71 -1.74 -6.90
CA ALA A 672 3.21 -0.59 -6.13
C ALA A 672 3.00 -0.74 -4.60
N SER A 673 1.90 -1.40 -4.18
CA SER A 673 1.62 -1.66 -2.77
C SER A 673 2.63 -2.63 -2.17
N GLU A 674 2.79 -3.80 -2.81
CA GLU A 674 3.69 -4.87 -2.37
C GLU A 674 5.16 -4.45 -2.47
N GLU A 675 5.51 -3.70 -3.51
CA GLU A 675 6.86 -3.14 -3.64
C GLU A 675 7.18 -2.15 -2.53
N ARG A 676 6.25 -1.27 -2.17
CA ARG A 676 6.42 -0.34 -1.05
C ARG A 676 6.65 -1.08 0.26
N VAL A 677 5.81 -2.09 0.55
CA VAL A 677 5.98 -2.94 1.74
C VAL A 677 7.34 -3.64 1.71
N GLY A 678 7.74 -4.20 0.58
CA GLY A 678 9.06 -4.84 0.38
C GLY A 678 10.23 -3.88 0.58
N LYS A 679 10.16 -2.67 0.01
CA LYS A 679 11.19 -1.62 0.18
C LYS A 679 11.30 -1.17 1.63
N LEU A 680 10.18 -0.91 2.30
CA LEU A 680 10.15 -0.55 3.72
C LEU A 680 10.72 -1.67 4.59
N ALA A 681 10.29 -2.92 4.37
CA ALA A 681 10.81 -4.08 5.09
C ALA A 681 12.33 -4.23 4.88
N SER A 682 12.84 -3.98 3.68
CA SER A 682 14.28 -4.02 3.37
C SER A 682 15.07 -2.98 4.14
N VAL A 683 14.65 -1.72 4.09
CA VAL A 683 15.30 -0.61 4.82
C VAL A 683 15.32 -0.90 6.33
N PHE A 684 14.18 -1.32 6.88
CA PHE A 684 14.08 -1.59 8.32
C PHE A 684 14.83 -2.84 8.74
N SER A 685 14.92 -3.87 7.88
CA SER A 685 15.76 -5.05 8.12
C SER A 685 17.25 -4.69 8.18
N VAL A 686 17.73 -3.85 7.26
CA VAL A 686 19.11 -3.34 7.27
C VAL A 686 19.40 -2.57 8.55
N LEU A 687 18.47 -1.68 8.97
CA LEU A 687 18.62 -0.93 10.21
C LEU A 687 18.55 -1.81 11.46
N ALA A 688 17.70 -2.83 11.49
CA ALA A 688 17.63 -3.82 12.55
C ALA A 688 18.93 -4.63 12.67
N ILE A 689 19.51 -5.04 11.54
CA ILE A 689 20.81 -5.68 11.49
C ILE A 689 21.89 -4.75 12.05
N PHE A 690 21.91 -3.49 11.59
CA PHE A 690 22.89 -2.51 12.04
C PHE A 690 22.82 -2.28 13.55
N ILE A 691 21.61 -2.10 14.12
CA ILE A 691 21.40 -1.95 15.56
C ILE A 691 21.86 -3.22 16.29
N SER A 692 21.58 -4.41 15.74
CA SER A 692 21.99 -5.68 16.32
C SER A 692 23.51 -5.86 16.31
N CYS A 693 24.17 -5.48 15.22
CA CYS A 693 25.64 -5.51 15.12
C CYS A 693 26.29 -4.51 16.08
N LEU A 694 25.72 -3.29 16.24
CA LEU A 694 26.20 -2.33 17.24
C LEU A 694 26.12 -2.88 18.66
N GLY A 695 25.01 -3.57 19.00
CA GLY A 695 24.84 -4.23 20.29
C GLY A 695 25.87 -5.33 20.55
N LEU A 696 26.06 -6.16 19.53
CA LEU A 696 27.04 -7.26 19.56
C LEU A 696 28.47 -6.73 19.68
N PHE A 697 28.81 -5.72 18.90
CA PHE A 697 30.11 -5.06 18.94
C PHE A 697 30.43 -4.51 20.33
N GLY A 698 29.47 -3.81 20.95
CA GLY A 698 29.64 -3.29 22.30
C GLY A 698 29.76 -4.39 23.36
N LEU A 699 28.97 -5.45 23.21
CA LEU A 699 29.01 -6.60 24.13
C LEU A 699 30.29 -7.40 23.97
N ALA A 700 30.77 -7.63 22.73
CA ALA A 700 32.03 -8.30 22.47
C ALA A 700 33.23 -7.52 23.01
N SER A 701 33.18 -6.17 22.85
CA SER A 701 34.21 -5.29 23.45
C SER A 701 34.29 -5.44 24.96
N PHE A 702 33.12 -5.49 25.62
CA PHE A 702 33.05 -5.68 27.07
C PHE A 702 33.52 -7.05 27.52
N VAL A 703 33.11 -8.15 26.86
CA VAL A 703 33.55 -9.53 27.19
C VAL A 703 35.05 -9.65 26.97
N ALA A 704 35.61 -9.05 25.94
CA ALA A 704 37.03 -9.01 25.71
C ALA A 704 37.78 -8.26 26.82
N GLU A 705 37.28 -7.13 27.27
CA GLU A 705 37.85 -6.37 28.39
C GLU A 705 37.77 -7.13 29.72
N GLN A 706 36.68 -7.81 30.01
CA GLN A 706 36.47 -8.61 31.22
C GLN A 706 37.43 -9.79 31.27
N ARG A 707 37.73 -10.45 30.12
CA ARG A 707 38.61 -11.61 30.02
C ARG A 707 40.06 -11.24 29.73
N THR A 708 40.47 -9.95 29.84
CA THR A 708 41.84 -9.50 29.47
C THR A 708 42.93 -10.23 30.25
N LYS A 709 42.73 -10.48 31.54
CA LYS A 709 43.70 -11.27 32.38
C LYS A 709 43.77 -12.74 31.92
N GLU A 710 42.61 -13.36 31.65
CA GLU A 710 42.53 -14.74 31.14
C GLU A 710 43.23 -14.87 29.76
N ILE A 711 43.00 -13.90 28.87
CA ILE A 711 43.65 -13.81 27.57
C ILE A 711 45.15 -13.66 27.72
N GLY A 712 45.61 -12.77 28.62
CA GLY A 712 47.03 -12.55 28.93
C GLY A 712 47.72 -13.83 29.42
N ILE A 713 47.14 -14.53 30.40
CA ILE A 713 47.67 -15.79 30.95
C ILE A 713 47.76 -16.87 29.84
N ARG A 714 46.66 -17.07 29.07
CA ARG A 714 46.65 -18.07 28.02
C ARG A 714 47.67 -17.77 26.92
N LYS A 715 47.90 -16.50 26.60
CA LYS A 715 48.88 -16.06 25.62
C LYS A 715 50.30 -16.35 26.09
N VAL A 716 50.59 -16.14 27.38
CA VAL A 716 51.89 -16.48 27.98
C VAL A 716 52.11 -18.00 27.99
N VAL A 717 51.07 -18.81 28.15
CA VAL A 717 51.08 -20.26 28.10
C VAL A 717 51.10 -20.79 26.64
N GLY A 718 51.14 -19.93 25.62
CA GLY A 718 51.32 -20.32 24.21
C GLY A 718 50.04 -20.43 23.39
N ALA A 719 48.89 -19.93 23.85
CA ALA A 719 47.66 -19.94 23.05
C ALA A 719 47.80 -19.06 21.80
N SER A 720 47.45 -19.63 20.64
CA SER A 720 47.42 -18.89 19.37
C SER A 720 46.30 -17.84 19.35
N VAL A 721 46.44 -16.81 18.48
CA VAL A 721 45.39 -15.80 18.26
C VAL A 721 44.10 -16.47 17.82
N PHE A 722 44.16 -17.52 17.01
CA PHE A 722 42.99 -18.29 16.56
C PHE A 722 42.26 -18.98 17.71
N ASN A 723 42.96 -19.59 18.66
CA ASN A 723 42.35 -20.22 19.83
C ASN A 723 41.62 -19.19 20.72
N LEU A 724 42.21 -18.01 20.89
CA LEU A 724 41.62 -16.92 21.66
C LEU A 724 40.39 -16.34 20.94
N TRP A 725 40.48 -16.18 19.63
CA TRP A 725 39.36 -15.75 18.79
C TRP A 725 38.21 -16.77 18.86
N GLN A 726 38.48 -18.06 18.72
CA GLN A 726 37.45 -19.11 18.80
C GLN A 726 36.77 -19.12 20.17
N MET A 727 37.56 -19.00 21.27
CA MET A 727 37.00 -18.92 22.61
C MET A 727 36.04 -17.74 22.83
N LEU A 728 36.37 -16.55 22.29
CA LEU A 728 35.58 -15.37 22.44
C LEU A 728 34.33 -15.37 21.54
N SER A 729 34.45 -15.96 20.34
CA SER A 729 33.38 -15.96 19.34
C SER A 729 32.34 -17.06 19.55
N LYS A 730 32.73 -18.21 20.16
CA LYS A 730 31.89 -19.40 20.35
C LYS A 730 30.53 -19.06 21.01
N ASP A 731 30.57 -18.32 22.11
CA ASP A 731 29.36 -18.00 22.89
C ASP A 731 28.35 -17.23 22.04
N PHE A 732 28.80 -16.30 21.18
CA PHE A 732 27.94 -15.48 20.31
C PHE A 732 27.37 -16.30 19.15
N VAL A 733 28.16 -17.16 18.54
CA VAL A 733 27.71 -18.07 17.48
C VAL A 733 26.61 -19.00 17.99
N VAL A 734 26.78 -19.59 19.18
CA VAL A 734 25.75 -20.45 19.78
C VAL A 734 24.45 -19.66 20.01
N LEU A 735 24.51 -18.40 20.52
CA LEU A 735 23.33 -17.57 20.73
C LEU A 735 22.63 -17.22 19.39
N THR A 736 23.42 -16.99 18.33
CA THR A 736 22.85 -16.73 17.00
C THR A 736 22.16 -17.98 16.43
N ILE A 737 22.73 -19.17 16.59
CA ILE A 737 22.12 -20.44 16.18
C ILE A 737 20.79 -20.66 16.93
N VAL A 738 20.77 -20.43 18.25
CA VAL A 738 19.54 -20.53 19.06
C VAL A 738 18.50 -19.51 18.60
N ALA A 739 18.93 -18.28 18.27
CA ALA A 739 18.04 -17.25 17.73
C ALA A 739 17.45 -17.65 16.38
N CYS A 740 18.24 -18.24 15.49
CA CYS A 740 17.74 -18.79 14.21
C CYS A 740 16.73 -19.92 14.45
N ALA A 741 16.97 -20.83 15.39
CA ALA A 741 16.05 -21.90 15.73
C ALA A 741 14.69 -21.40 16.26
N VAL A 742 14.66 -20.23 16.90
CA VAL A 742 13.43 -19.54 17.34
C VAL A 742 12.78 -18.76 16.21
N ALA A 743 13.59 -18.06 15.41
CA ALA A 743 13.11 -17.19 14.34
C ALA A 743 12.43 -17.96 13.19
N VAL A 744 13.00 -19.10 12.79
CA VAL A 744 12.54 -19.86 11.61
C VAL A 744 11.08 -20.33 11.76
N PRO A 745 10.64 -20.96 12.87
CA PRO A 745 9.22 -21.33 13.01
C PRO A 745 8.30 -20.12 12.99
N ILE A 746 8.65 -19.06 13.72
CA ILE A 746 7.83 -17.84 13.80
C ILE A 746 7.67 -17.22 12.40
N ALA A 747 8.77 -17.06 11.67
CA ALA A 747 8.77 -16.52 10.33
C ALA A 747 7.98 -17.42 9.36
N TYR A 748 8.16 -18.74 9.42
CA TYR A 748 7.46 -19.68 8.56
C TYR A 748 5.94 -19.60 8.73
N PHE A 749 5.43 -19.69 9.95
CA PHE A 749 3.98 -19.66 10.20
C PHE A 749 3.37 -18.30 9.84
N SER A 750 4.02 -17.19 10.21
CA SER A 750 3.53 -15.84 9.89
C SER A 750 3.50 -15.57 8.40
N LEU A 751 4.57 -15.93 7.67
CA LEU A 751 4.67 -15.68 6.24
C LEU A 751 3.84 -16.65 5.41
N ASN A 752 3.68 -17.90 5.85
CA ASN A 752 2.78 -18.84 5.20
C ASN A 752 1.32 -18.35 5.30
N SER A 753 0.91 -17.84 6.46
CA SER A 753 -0.41 -17.22 6.64
C SER A 753 -0.58 -15.99 5.73
N TRP A 754 0.45 -15.15 5.63
CA TRP A 754 0.42 -13.98 4.74
C TRP A 754 0.33 -14.38 3.26
N LEU A 755 1.08 -15.39 2.81
CA LEU A 755 1.03 -15.90 1.43
C LEU A 755 -0.33 -16.51 1.06
N GLN A 756 -1.12 -16.99 2.03
CA GLN A 756 -2.46 -17.50 1.77
C GLN A 756 -3.43 -16.44 1.24
N ASN A 757 -3.13 -15.16 1.38
CA ASN A 757 -3.92 -14.07 0.81
C ASN A 757 -3.77 -13.95 -0.72
N TYR A 758 -2.78 -14.63 -1.31
CA TYR A 758 -2.51 -14.60 -2.75
C TYR A 758 -2.88 -15.95 -3.38
N SER A 759 -3.69 -15.91 -4.43
CA SER A 759 -4.00 -17.14 -5.20
C SER A 759 -2.79 -17.58 -6.03
N TYR A 760 -2.07 -16.63 -6.65
CA TYR A 760 -0.81 -16.88 -7.35
C TYR A 760 0.36 -16.59 -6.43
N ARG A 761 0.92 -17.63 -5.80
CA ARG A 761 1.93 -17.52 -4.74
C ARG A 761 3.07 -18.51 -4.88
N ILE A 762 4.23 -18.13 -4.31
CA ILE A 762 5.40 -19.01 -4.18
C ILE A 762 5.17 -20.08 -3.10
N SER A 763 5.91 -21.17 -3.20
CA SER A 763 6.15 -22.10 -2.09
C SER A 763 7.41 -21.70 -1.31
N ILE A 764 7.31 -21.64 0.02
CA ILE A 764 8.46 -21.26 0.85
C ILE A 764 9.52 -22.38 0.80
N SER A 765 10.69 -22.07 0.22
CA SER A 765 11.80 -23.00 0.15
C SER A 765 12.58 -23.05 1.46
N GLY A 766 12.90 -24.25 1.94
CA GLY A 766 13.77 -24.45 3.13
C GLY A 766 15.17 -23.85 2.99
N TRP A 767 15.68 -23.71 1.77
CA TRP A 767 16.99 -23.09 1.51
C TRP A 767 17.08 -21.63 1.94
N ILE A 768 15.98 -20.89 1.96
CA ILE A 768 15.94 -19.49 2.43
C ILE A 768 16.39 -19.44 3.90
N PHE A 769 15.84 -20.31 4.72
CA PHE A 769 16.18 -20.36 6.15
C PHE A 769 17.64 -20.74 6.38
N PHE A 770 18.17 -21.67 5.58
CA PHE A 770 19.57 -22.07 5.65
C PHE A 770 20.51 -20.91 5.30
N TYR A 771 20.30 -20.24 4.16
CA TYR A 771 21.16 -19.13 3.73
C TYR A 771 21.08 -17.92 4.66
N VAL A 772 19.88 -17.59 5.17
CA VAL A 772 19.73 -16.51 6.15
C VAL A 772 20.40 -16.86 7.47
N GLY A 773 20.26 -18.08 7.95
CA GLY A 773 20.96 -18.56 9.15
C GLY A 773 22.47 -18.53 9.00
N LEU A 774 23.00 -18.99 7.86
CA LEU A 774 24.43 -18.93 7.54
C LEU A 774 24.91 -17.46 7.49
N GLY A 775 24.17 -16.58 6.83
CA GLY A 775 24.46 -15.15 6.77
C GLY A 775 24.49 -14.49 8.15
N ALA A 776 23.52 -14.83 9.01
CA ALA A 776 23.48 -14.32 10.39
C ALA A 776 24.70 -14.76 11.21
N VAL A 777 25.11 -16.02 11.07
CA VAL A 777 26.33 -16.53 11.74
C VAL A 777 27.60 -15.86 11.19
N LEU A 778 27.72 -15.68 9.88
CA LEU A 778 28.84 -14.97 9.25
C LEU A 778 28.92 -13.52 9.73
N LEU A 779 27.80 -12.83 9.77
CA LEU A 779 27.71 -11.44 10.23
C LEU A 779 28.09 -11.31 11.72
N THR A 780 27.67 -12.27 12.54
CA THR A 780 28.08 -12.38 13.94
C THR A 780 29.59 -12.56 14.07
N LEU A 781 30.18 -13.49 13.30
CA LEU A 781 31.61 -13.71 13.28
C LEU A 781 32.41 -12.48 12.86
N ILE A 782 31.98 -11.79 11.78
CA ILE A 782 32.64 -10.56 11.31
C ILE A 782 32.59 -9.48 12.40
N THR A 783 31.43 -9.25 13.01
CA THR A 783 31.24 -8.23 14.03
C THR A 783 32.07 -8.48 15.29
N VAL A 784 32.11 -9.74 15.76
CA VAL A 784 32.82 -10.13 16.96
C VAL A 784 34.32 -10.26 16.71
N SER A 785 34.74 -10.68 15.51
CA SER A 785 36.15 -10.91 15.16
C SER A 785 36.98 -9.64 15.33
N PHE A 786 36.48 -8.48 14.95
CA PHE A 786 37.23 -7.23 15.11
C PHE A 786 37.67 -6.99 16.56
N GLN A 787 36.78 -7.18 17.53
CA GLN A 787 37.08 -6.99 18.95
C GLN A 787 37.88 -8.14 19.53
N SER A 788 37.61 -9.38 19.12
CA SER A 788 38.29 -10.58 19.59
C SER A 788 39.77 -10.61 19.14
N VAL A 789 40.03 -10.26 17.87
CA VAL A 789 41.41 -10.18 17.32
C VAL A 789 42.17 -9.02 17.97
N LYS A 790 41.54 -7.85 18.14
CA LYS A 790 42.15 -6.72 18.84
C LYS A 790 42.58 -7.09 20.25
N ALA A 791 41.72 -7.81 21.00
CA ALA A 791 42.02 -8.28 22.34
C ALA A 791 43.13 -9.36 22.34
N ALA A 792 43.11 -10.28 21.39
CA ALA A 792 44.14 -11.33 21.26
C ALA A 792 45.53 -10.79 20.88
N LEU A 793 45.57 -9.64 20.17
CA LEU A 793 46.82 -8.97 19.78
C LEU A 793 47.42 -8.10 20.90
N MET A 794 46.69 -7.78 21.98
CA MET A 794 47.18 -6.98 23.10
C MET A 794 48.45 -7.58 23.71
N ASN A 795 49.34 -6.71 24.19
CA ASN A 795 50.57 -7.14 24.85
C ASN A 795 50.26 -7.79 26.21
N PRO A 796 50.70 -9.07 26.46
CA PRO A 796 50.37 -9.78 27.70
C PRO A 796 50.91 -9.09 28.94
N VAL A 797 52.03 -8.37 28.86
CA VAL A 797 52.62 -7.63 29.98
C VAL A 797 51.68 -6.52 30.47
N ASN A 798 51.04 -5.78 29.54
CA ASN A 798 50.08 -4.74 29.87
C ASN A 798 48.77 -5.35 30.41
N SER A 799 48.41 -6.54 29.96
CA SER A 799 47.20 -7.25 30.42
C SER A 799 47.31 -7.80 31.83
N LEU A 800 48.51 -8.10 32.28
CA LEU A 800 48.82 -8.61 33.65
C LEU A 800 49.10 -7.50 34.68
N ARG A 801 49.57 -6.32 34.19
CA ARG A 801 49.83 -5.15 35.04
C ARG A 801 48.61 -4.25 35.34
N SER A 802 47.50 -4.45 34.66
CA SER A 802 46.27 -3.66 34.92
C SER A 802 45.66 -4.09 36.26
N GLU A 803 45.89 -3.30 37.31
CA GLU A 803 45.09 -3.33 38.55
C GLU A 803 43.75 -2.64 38.42
#